data_2131ed2b2ba2d4d30656f92a15921412
#
_entry.id   2131ed2b2ba2d4d30656f92a15921412
#
_cell.length_a   1.000
_cell.length_b   1.000
_cell.length_c   1.000
_cell.angle_alpha   90.00
_cell.angle_beta   90.00
_cell.angle_gamma   90.00
#
_symmetry.space_group_name_H-M   'P 1'
#
loop_
_entity.id
_entity.type
_entity.pdbx_description
1 polymer ?
#
loop_
_entity_poly.entity_id
_entity_poly.type
_entity_poly.pdbx_seq_one_letter_code
_entity_poly.pdbx_strand_id
1 'polypeptide(L)'
;MTKVPFNVDAYTARLIGRENVSKLEGAVVELIKNTYDADATCCILYYDEKKDILYLADNGNGMTEEIIRNHWMTIGRSSKKNSFVSQKGRIQTGEKGIGRFALDRIADNCQMLTSTEKDEKKLLWTVDWNSFSTGKNITEIGADLDITTEKFESFFENCTNSHVINLIKQNWGKHGTVFRLTNLREQWSDELLNTIRENLSSLIPYELSSVYKIYCFGNNNTEKDAEVFSDLDAFSYDYKIEFKVLDNSEVKVKLWRNEFEFGQNEDIVLQKMALLEEKEYFYNMPKEGAYSFQDIVPKVSDRERKKLGVFRGVLYFAKKSQTKRDRERFYQKDITGRIDIRDSFGGIKLYRDNFRVRPYGDPKSSAYDWLQLSRRKAGSPAGVASKGVWRVNADQMLGSIFISRMNVALPDQSNREGIVETPEFRLLQEFLKGILEILEKDRQYVMRKLAELYDREHPVEKIQNEINRKVEKQEEINKKIKSKNFTEEQKQSLLEKHESVNATDAKAALDAKDEQIEELENEIKMLRALATTGIVTNTYIHEFKTLSHKLSMKIVMAKEAIEKDRDMESAAAYINQANEVRKGFNSWFQVTIESVKKDKRRRRKTDITRVVLDTVESWNKTLADKHIEVIFLGDCQKKIYMRCFPYEIDTIFSNLITNSTASFEKVRTEERKIYIDIKEDDANIRIDYSDTGVGLDPIYKKNPEKILEVFETDKRNSNGEKIGTGMGLWIVNNTVQDYDGKIDLSRNIKEERGYYITIFLKRREKSEKCIE
;
A
#
# COMPACT_ATOMS: atom_id res chain seq x y z
N MET A 1 -36.33 -41.08 37.03
CA MET A 1 -36.05 -40.36 35.76
C MET A 1 -34.72 -40.88 35.20
N THR A 2 -34.77 -41.43 33.98
CA THR A 2 -33.57 -41.93 33.31
C THR A 2 -32.89 -40.72 32.64
N LYS A 3 -31.62 -40.47 33.01
CA LYS A 3 -30.81 -39.42 32.32
C LYS A 3 -30.36 -39.96 30.99
N VAL A 4 -30.70 -39.25 29.91
CA VAL A 4 -30.24 -39.55 28.57
C VAL A 4 -29.07 -38.58 28.29
N PRO A 5 -27.82 -39.08 28.08
CA PRO A 5 -26.71 -38.24 27.78
C PRO A 5 -26.80 -37.63 26.41
N PHE A 6 -26.21 -36.42 26.21
CA PHE A 6 -25.99 -35.86 24.88
C PHE A 6 -24.80 -36.60 24.23
N ASN A 7 -24.98 -37.02 23.00
CA ASN A 7 -23.89 -37.54 22.17
C ASN A 7 -23.49 -36.48 21.16
N VAL A 8 -22.19 -36.38 20.90
CA VAL A 8 -21.64 -35.41 19.94
C VAL A 8 -21.11 -36.17 18.74
N ASP A 9 -21.69 -35.91 17.57
CA ASP A 9 -21.18 -36.42 16.31
C ASP A 9 -19.78 -35.85 16.04
N ALA A 10 -18.87 -36.69 15.59
CA ALA A 10 -17.48 -36.30 15.34
C ALA A 10 -17.36 -35.17 14.31
N TYR A 11 -18.23 -35.15 13.32
CA TYR A 11 -18.30 -34.10 12.32
C TYR A 11 -18.64 -32.73 12.93
N THR A 12 -19.49 -32.71 13.97
CA THR A 12 -19.84 -31.46 14.68
C THR A 12 -18.61 -30.81 15.34
N ALA A 13 -17.73 -31.60 15.94
CA ALA A 13 -16.51 -31.09 16.52
C ALA A 13 -15.58 -30.46 15.48
N ARG A 14 -15.50 -31.09 14.31
CA ARG A 14 -14.77 -30.58 13.15
C ARG A 14 -15.36 -29.28 12.60
N LEU A 15 -16.70 -29.20 12.49
CA LEU A 15 -17.40 -27.96 12.08
C LEU A 15 -17.12 -26.80 13.03
N ILE A 16 -17.26 -27.01 14.34
CA ILE A 16 -16.97 -25.97 15.35
C ILE A 16 -15.53 -25.48 15.21
N GLY A 17 -14.59 -26.38 14.96
CA GLY A 17 -13.19 -26.02 14.73
C GLY A 17 -12.98 -25.18 13.48
N ARG A 18 -13.58 -25.57 12.34
CA ARG A 18 -13.47 -24.90 11.05
C ARG A 18 -14.20 -23.56 10.99
N GLU A 19 -15.40 -23.45 11.58
CA GLU A 19 -16.16 -22.21 11.61
C GLU A 19 -15.45 -21.11 12.43
N ASN A 20 -14.68 -21.48 13.47
CA ASN A 20 -13.87 -20.54 14.23
C ASN A 20 -12.60 -20.08 13.49
N VAL A 21 -12.20 -20.76 12.40
CA VAL A 21 -11.01 -20.43 11.61
C VAL A 21 -11.36 -20.54 10.13
N SER A 22 -12.12 -19.58 9.62
CA SER A 22 -12.65 -19.59 8.25
C SER A 22 -11.58 -19.47 7.17
N LYS A 23 -10.47 -18.76 7.46
CA LYS A 23 -9.37 -18.50 6.52
C LYS A 23 -8.11 -19.28 6.89
N LEU A 24 -7.35 -19.71 5.88
CA LEU A 24 -6.09 -20.43 6.05
C LEU A 24 -5.08 -19.63 6.88
N GLU A 25 -4.95 -18.32 6.60
CA GLU A 25 -4.06 -17.44 7.35
C GLU A 25 -4.44 -17.36 8.84
N GLY A 26 -5.73 -17.43 9.13
CA GLY A 26 -6.23 -17.50 10.51
C GLY A 26 -5.79 -18.78 11.22
N ALA A 27 -5.78 -19.93 10.50
CA ALA A 27 -5.30 -21.20 11.04
C ALA A 27 -3.81 -21.12 11.40
N VAL A 28 -3.00 -20.60 10.49
CA VAL A 28 -1.55 -20.41 10.73
C VAL A 28 -1.32 -19.49 11.92
N VAL A 29 -2.03 -18.38 12.02
CA VAL A 29 -1.95 -17.44 13.14
C VAL A 29 -2.26 -18.12 14.48
N GLU A 30 -3.33 -18.93 14.56
CA GLU A 30 -3.68 -19.67 15.79
C GLU A 30 -2.61 -20.69 16.20
N LEU A 31 -1.99 -21.37 15.23
CA LEU A 31 -0.88 -22.28 15.50
C LEU A 31 0.35 -21.52 16.01
N ILE A 32 0.71 -20.39 15.42
CA ILE A 32 1.83 -19.54 15.87
C ILE A 32 1.57 -18.97 17.28
N LYS A 33 0.33 -18.60 17.60
CA LYS A 33 -0.02 -18.21 18.97
C LYS A 33 0.22 -19.35 19.97
N ASN A 34 -0.07 -20.58 19.59
CA ASN A 34 0.17 -21.73 20.45
C ASN A 34 1.67 -21.93 20.72
N THR A 35 2.56 -21.68 19.75
CA THR A 35 4.01 -21.77 19.96
C THR A 35 4.51 -20.68 20.91
N TYR A 36 3.96 -19.44 20.84
CA TYR A 36 4.26 -18.38 21.81
C TYR A 36 3.78 -18.75 23.22
N ASP A 37 2.58 -19.30 23.32
CA ASP A 37 1.99 -19.75 24.60
C ASP A 37 2.78 -20.92 25.22
N ALA A 38 3.53 -21.67 24.42
CA ALA A 38 4.45 -22.73 24.84
C ALA A 38 5.83 -22.20 25.25
N ASP A 39 5.99 -20.87 25.43
CA ASP A 39 7.26 -20.22 25.78
C ASP A 39 8.39 -20.37 24.75
N ALA A 40 8.06 -20.64 23.48
CA ALA A 40 9.05 -20.72 22.42
C ALA A 40 9.80 -19.38 22.23
N THR A 41 11.05 -19.46 21.87
CA THR A 41 11.86 -18.31 21.43
C THR A 41 12.02 -18.26 19.92
N CYS A 42 11.77 -19.40 19.26
CA CYS A 42 11.83 -19.55 17.81
C CYS A 42 10.65 -20.39 17.30
N CYS A 43 10.03 -19.93 16.23
CA CYS A 43 8.98 -20.63 15.49
C CYS A 43 9.34 -20.66 14.01
N ILE A 44 9.24 -21.81 13.37
CA ILE A 44 9.51 -22.01 11.95
C ILE A 44 8.25 -22.54 11.29
N LEU A 45 7.74 -21.82 10.29
CA LEU A 45 6.79 -22.30 9.29
C LEU A 45 7.56 -22.56 8.00
N TYR A 46 7.54 -23.80 7.49
CA TYR A 46 8.26 -24.17 6.28
C TYR A 46 7.38 -24.98 5.35
N TYR A 47 7.22 -24.53 4.11
CA TYR A 47 6.56 -25.29 3.05
C TYR A 47 7.59 -25.88 2.09
N ASP A 48 7.61 -27.21 1.99
CA ASP A 48 8.41 -27.95 1.01
C ASP A 48 7.55 -28.22 -0.23
N GLU A 49 7.71 -27.38 -1.26
CA GLU A 49 6.95 -27.44 -2.51
C GLU A 49 7.17 -28.78 -3.27
N LYS A 50 8.39 -29.34 -3.21
CA LYS A 50 8.69 -30.59 -3.92
C LYS A 50 7.96 -31.78 -3.36
N LYS A 51 7.67 -31.77 -2.06
CA LYS A 51 7.01 -32.85 -1.36
C LYS A 51 5.55 -32.57 -1.03
N ASP A 52 5.12 -31.33 -1.22
CA ASP A 52 3.81 -30.82 -0.79
C ASP A 52 3.56 -31.05 0.71
N ILE A 53 4.55 -30.69 1.53
CA ILE A 53 4.52 -30.86 2.99
C ILE A 53 4.71 -29.50 3.66
N LEU A 54 3.84 -29.23 4.65
CA LEU A 54 3.98 -28.07 5.51
C LEU A 54 4.50 -28.51 6.87
N TYR A 55 5.55 -27.83 7.35
CA TYR A 55 6.11 -28.00 8.68
C TYR A 55 5.85 -26.77 9.54
N LEU A 56 5.48 -27.00 10.80
CA LEU A 56 5.46 -25.96 11.83
C LEU A 56 6.27 -26.48 13.01
N ALA A 57 7.32 -25.74 13.39
CA ALA A 57 8.20 -26.15 14.48
C ALA A 57 8.35 -25.01 15.50
N ASP A 58 8.42 -25.36 16.78
CA ASP A 58 8.73 -24.45 17.88
C ASP A 58 9.69 -25.11 18.89
N ASN A 59 10.53 -24.30 19.51
CA ASN A 59 11.44 -24.72 20.59
C ASN A 59 10.87 -24.41 21.99
N GLY A 60 9.54 -24.48 22.11
CA GLY A 60 8.83 -24.27 23.37
C GLY A 60 8.94 -25.43 24.36
N ASN A 61 8.14 -25.39 25.42
CA ASN A 61 8.18 -26.35 26.51
C ASN A 61 7.85 -27.81 26.12
N GLY A 62 7.29 -28.05 24.91
CA GLY A 62 6.80 -29.34 24.48
C GLY A 62 5.62 -29.85 25.30
N MET A 63 5.28 -31.15 25.10
CA MET A 63 4.15 -31.80 25.78
C MET A 63 4.55 -33.16 26.34
N THR A 64 4.12 -33.44 27.58
CA THR A 64 4.17 -34.77 28.16
C THR A 64 2.99 -35.63 27.66
N GLU A 65 3.04 -36.94 27.83
CA GLU A 65 1.94 -37.84 27.53
C GLU A 65 0.65 -37.42 28.28
N GLU A 66 0.79 -37.04 29.53
CA GLU A 66 -0.33 -36.57 30.36
C GLU A 66 -1.00 -35.30 29.78
N ILE A 67 -0.18 -34.35 29.31
CA ILE A 67 -0.67 -33.14 28.64
C ILE A 67 -1.38 -33.48 27.33
N ILE A 68 -0.83 -34.44 26.56
CA ILE A 68 -1.47 -34.86 25.31
C ILE A 68 -2.82 -35.49 25.62
N ARG A 69 -2.93 -36.43 26.53
CA ARG A 69 -4.15 -37.17 26.85
C ARG A 69 -5.21 -36.25 27.47
N ASN A 70 -4.83 -35.45 28.48
CA ASN A 70 -5.78 -34.72 29.33
C ASN A 70 -6.11 -33.31 28.85
N HIS A 71 -5.25 -32.71 28.00
CA HIS A 71 -5.42 -31.36 27.53
C HIS A 71 -5.45 -31.28 26.00
N TRP A 72 -4.48 -31.86 25.30
CA TRP A 72 -4.43 -31.82 23.84
C TRP A 72 -5.57 -32.61 23.19
N MET A 73 -5.94 -33.77 23.71
CA MET A 73 -7.04 -34.59 23.17
C MET A 73 -8.41 -34.21 23.75
N THR A 74 -8.52 -33.33 24.74
CA THR A 74 -9.80 -32.92 25.32
C THR A 74 -10.32 -31.63 24.71
N ILE A 75 -11.46 -31.70 24.00
CA ILE A 75 -12.09 -30.56 23.32
C ILE A 75 -12.81 -29.66 24.34
N GLY A 76 -12.64 -28.34 24.17
CA GLY A 76 -13.30 -27.34 25.02
C GLY A 76 -12.68 -27.15 26.40
N ARG A 77 -11.61 -27.91 26.74
CA ARG A 77 -10.87 -27.76 27.99
C ARG A 77 -9.55 -27.03 27.73
N SER A 78 -9.29 -25.98 28.47
CA SER A 78 -8.02 -25.27 28.46
C SER A 78 -7.47 -25.14 29.87
N SER A 79 -6.28 -25.60 30.14
CA SER A 79 -5.55 -25.36 31.40
C SER A 79 -5.29 -23.87 31.64
N LYS A 80 -5.26 -23.09 30.58
CA LYS A 80 -4.99 -21.64 30.57
C LYS A 80 -6.11 -20.79 31.15
N LYS A 81 -7.27 -21.37 31.48
CA LYS A 81 -8.36 -20.64 32.18
C LYS A 81 -8.00 -20.32 33.62
N ASN A 82 -7.30 -21.21 34.29
CA ASN A 82 -6.96 -21.08 35.72
C ASN A 82 -5.53 -20.57 35.95
N SER A 83 -4.64 -20.75 34.99
CA SER A 83 -3.26 -20.24 35.00
C SER A 83 -2.93 -19.68 33.64
N PHE A 84 -3.08 -18.36 33.49
CA PHE A 84 -2.89 -17.65 32.22
C PHE A 84 -1.49 -17.06 32.06
N VAL A 85 -0.61 -17.24 33.03
CA VAL A 85 0.80 -16.82 32.93
C VAL A 85 1.67 -18.05 32.77
N SER A 86 2.52 -18.05 31.74
CA SER A 86 3.46 -19.12 31.47
C SER A 86 4.63 -19.14 32.46
N GLN A 87 5.48 -20.16 32.41
CA GLN A 87 6.67 -20.26 33.24
C GLN A 87 7.67 -19.10 33.04
N LYS A 88 7.77 -18.57 31.79
CA LYS A 88 8.60 -17.40 31.47
C LYS A 88 7.89 -16.07 31.65
N GLY A 89 6.69 -16.05 32.32
CA GLY A 89 5.94 -14.82 32.62
C GLY A 89 5.15 -14.26 31.44
N ARG A 90 4.96 -15.02 30.34
CA ARG A 90 4.13 -14.61 29.21
C ARG A 90 2.65 -14.80 29.54
N ILE A 91 1.83 -13.83 29.15
CA ILE A 91 0.38 -13.98 29.20
C ILE A 91 -0.05 -14.87 28.05
N GLN A 92 -0.65 -16.02 28.35
CA GLN A 92 -1.10 -16.99 27.35
C GLN A 92 -2.45 -16.59 26.74
N THR A 93 -2.59 -16.76 25.43
CA THR A 93 -3.74 -16.26 24.65
C THR A 93 -4.82 -17.29 24.38
N GLY A 94 -4.51 -18.58 24.41
CA GLY A 94 -5.45 -19.68 24.07
C GLY A 94 -6.40 -20.03 25.21
N GLU A 95 -7.71 -19.76 25.09
CA GLU A 95 -8.71 -20.07 26.13
C GLU A 95 -9.67 -21.19 25.79
N LYS A 96 -10.04 -21.35 24.50
CA LYS A 96 -11.19 -22.17 24.09
C LYS A 96 -10.90 -23.66 23.97
N GLY A 97 -9.63 -24.07 23.90
CA GLY A 97 -9.24 -25.47 23.76
C GLY A 97 -9.65 -26.11 22.42
N ILE A 98 -9.81 -25.29 21.36
CA ILE A 98 -10.20 -25.73 20.01
C ILE A 98 -9.15 -25.41 18.94
N GLY A 99 -8.06 -24.73 19.29
CA GLY A 99 -7.02 -24.26 18.35
C GLY A 99 -6.35 -25.38 17.55
N ARG A 100 -6.37 -26.64 18.05
CA ARG A 100 -5.85 -27.81 17.32
C ARG A 100 -6.59 -28.11 16.00
N PHE A 101 -7.86 -27.73 15.89
CA PHE A 101 -8.62 -27.89 14.64
C PHE A 101 -8.15 -26.92 13.53
N ALA A 102 -7.24 -25.98 13.86
CA ALA A 102 -6.51 -25.24 12.82
C ALA A 102 -5.67 -26.18 11.94
N LEU A 103 -5.18 -27.31 12.50
CA LEU A 103 -4.47 -28.35 11.73
C LEU A 103 -5.39 -29.02 10.70
N ASP A 104 -6.64 -29.35 11.09
CA ASP A 104 -7.65 -29.88 10.15
C ASP A 104 -8.03 -28.89 9.05
N ARG A 105 -7.95 -27.58 9.31
CA ARG A 105 -8.18 -26.56 8.26
C ARG A 105 -7.10 -26.58 7.19
N ILE A 106 -5.87 -26.98 7.55
CA ILE A 106 -4.69 -26.93 6.68
C ILE A 106 -4.50 -28.25 5.92
N ALA A 107 -4.62 -29.40 6.60
CA ALA A 107 -4.25 -30.69 6.01
C ALA A 107 -5.17 -31.84 6.48
N ASP A 108 -5.17 -32.93 5.72
CA ASP A 108 -5.88 -34.17 6.09
C ASP A 108 -5.11 -34.96 7.13
N ASN A 109 -3.81 -35.04 7.02
CA ASN A 109 -2.94 -35.82 7.92
C ASN A 109 -1.98 -34.92 8.67
N CYS A 110 -1.83 -35.21 9.96
CA CYS A 110 -0.92 -34.50 10.82
C CYS A 110 -0.11 -35.44 11.70
N GLN A 111 1.19 -35.24 11.73
CA GLN A 111 2.11 -35.86 12.68
C GLN A 111 2.73 -34.79 13.56
N MET A 112 2.80 -35.04 14.85
CA MET A 112 3.42 -34.17 15.83
C MET A 112 4.48 -34.92 16.61
N LEU A 113 5.71 -34.45 16.53
CA LEU A 113 6.82 -34.89 17.37
C LEU A 113 7.01 -33.87 18.48
N THR A 114 6.93 -34.30 19.74
CA THR A 114 7.07 -33.38 20.88
C THR A 114 7.84 -34.04 22.03
N SER A 115 8.53 -33.20 22.80
CA SER A 115 9.27 -33.64 24.00
C SER A 115 9.44 -32.45 24.96
N THR A 116 9.48 -32.71 26.25
CA THR A 116 9.83 -31.71 27.26
C THR A 116 11.31 -31.78 27.62
N GLU A 117 11.84 -30.77 28.31
CA GLU A 117 13.24 -30.72 28.72
C GLU A 117 13.64 -31.89 29.64
N LYS A 118 12.68 -32.44 30.38
CA LYS A 118 12.86 -33.51 31.37
C LYS A 118 12.77 -34.91 30.76
N ASP A 119 12.23 -35.04 29.56
CA ASP A 119 11.97 -36.33 28.92
C ASP A 119 13.17 -36.75 28.06
N GLU A 120 13.60 -38.01 28.22
CA GLU A 120 14.67 -38.61 27.37
C GLU A 120 14.12 -39.13 26.04
N LYS A 121 12.83 -39.48 25.99
CA LYS A 121 12.13 -40.00 24.81
C LYS A 121 11.12 -38.99 24.31
N LYS A 122 10.89 -39.01 23.01
CA LYS A 122 9.90 -38.12 22.36
C LYS A 122 8.61 -38.88 22.13
N LEU A 123 7.54 -38.12 22.02
CA LEU A 123 6.19 -38.59 21.72
C LEU A 123 5.86 -38.24 20.27
N LEU A 124 5.44 -39.25 19.52
CA LEU A 124 4.93 -39.10 18.15
C LEU A 124 3.41 -39.31 18.19
N TRP A 125 2.68 -38.24 17.93
CA TRP A 125 1.23 -38.26 17.83
C TRP A 125 0.84 -38.14 16.36
N THR A 126 -0.08 -39.00 15.89
CA THR A 126 -0.52 -39.04 14.50
C THR A 126 -2.05 -39.03 14.42
N VAL A 127 -2.61 -38.21 13.53
CA VAL A 127 -4.06 -38.14 13.28
C VAL A 127 -4.35 -38.01 11.80
N ASP A 128 -5.41 -38.75 11.38
CA ASP A 128 -6.10 -38.55 10.11
C ASP A 128 -7.43 -37.85 10.37
N TRP A 129 -7.54 -36.61 9.95
CA TRP A 129 -8.75 -35.79 10.11
C TRP A 129 -9.93 -36.31 9.29
N ASN A 130 -9.73 -37.14 8.28
CA ASN A 130 -10.82 -37.76 7.51
C ASN A 130 -11.55 -38.79 8.32
N SER A 131 -10.99 -39.30 9.41
CA SER A 131 -11.67 -40.18 10.35
C SER A 131 -12.88 -39.53 11.07
N PHE A 132 -12.90 -38.17 11.14
CA PHE A 132 -13.99 -37.37 11.68
C PHE A 132 -15.16 -37.27 10.67
N SER A 133 -15.78 -38.39 10.35
CA SER A 133 -16.92 -38.49 9.43
C SER A 133 -18.26 -38.48 10.16
N THR A 134 -19.30 -38.08 9.44
CA THR A 134 -20.70 -38.14 9.94
C THR A 134 -21.11 -39.56 10.38
N GLY A 135 -21.87 -39.64 11.45
CA GLY A 135 -22.39 -40.90 11.97
C GLY A 135 -21.47 -41.66 12.93
N LYS A 136 -20.31 -41.11 13.25
CA LYS A 136 -19.44 -41.61 14.33
C LYS A 136 -19.52 -40.71 15.55
N ASN A 137 -19.55 -41.31 16.72
CA ASN A 137 -19.44 -40.55 17.96
C ASN A 137 -17.98 -40.04 18.14
N ILE A 138 -17.79 -38.82 18.63
CA ILE A 138 -16.47 -38.25 18.83
C ILE A 138 -15.59 -39.09 19.76
N THR A 139 -16.19 -39.85 20.69
CA THR A 139 -15.49 -40.77 21.58
C THR A 139 -14.92 -42.02 20.90
N GLU A 140 -15.36 -42.32 19.65
CA GLU A 140 -14.89 -43.45 18.85
C GLU A 140 -13.68 -43.07 17.98
N ILE A 141 -13.33 -41.76 17.91
CA ILE A 141 -12.22 -41.28 17.12
C ILE A 141 -11.02 -41.04 18.01
N GLY A 142 -9.91 -41.60 17.61
CA GLY A 142 -8.63 -41.47 18.31
C GLY A 142 -7.52 -40.97 17.39
N ALA A 143 -6.41 -40.68 17.99
CA ALA A 143 -5.13 -40.45 17.34
C ALA A 143 -4.13 -41.44 17.92
N ASP A 144 -3.17 -41.89 17.12
CA ASP A 144 -2.12 -42.78 17.56
C ASP A 144 -1.07 -41.99 18.33
N LEU A 145 -0.56 -42.58 19.42
CA LEU A 145 0.47 -41.97 20.26
C LEU A 145 1.56 -43.01 20.56
N ASP A 146 2.71 -42.80 19.97
CA ASP A 146 3.89 -43.67 20.08
C ASP A 146 5.05 -42.99 20.81
N ILE A 147 5.88 -43.79 21.45
CA ILE A 147 7.14 -43.34 22.03
C ILE A 147 8.27 -43.57 21.04
N THR A 148 9.05 -42.55 20.73
CA THR A 148 10.14 -42.63 19.75
C THR A 148 11.44 -42.07 20.29
N THR A 149 12.55 -42.52 19.72
CA THR A 149 13.89 -41.95 19.90
C THR A 149 14.32 -41.02 18.76
N GLU A 150 13.37 -40.74 17.84
CA GLU A 150 13.63 -39.90 16.69
C GLU A 150 14.05 -38.49 17.12
N LYS A 151 15.00 -37.90 16.39
CA LYS A 151 15.43 -36.50 16.67
C LYS A 151 14.52 -35.54 15.95
N PHE A 152 14.44 -34.28 16.42
CA PHE A 152 13.67 -33.24 15.74
C PHE A 152 14.18 -33.02 14.32
N GLU A 153 15.50 -33.10 14.10
CA GLU A 153 16.13 -32.94 12.80
C GLU A 153 15.69 -34.01 11.80
N SER A 154 15.39 -35.23 12.28
CA SER A 154 14.97 -36.37 11.42
C SER A 154 13.63 -36.08 10.72
N PHE A 155 12.76 -35.29 11.36
CA PHE A 155 11.50 -34.84 10.71
C PHE A 155 11.75 -34.01 9.44
N PHE A 156 12.90 -33.36 9.35
CA PHE A 156 13.33 -32.54 8.23
C PHE A 156 14.37 -33.27 7.35
N GLU A 157 14.63 -34.53 7.55
CA GLU A 157 15.53 -35.31 6.69
C GLU A 157 15.03 -35.25 5.26
N ASN A 158 15.93 -34.86 4.36
CA ASN A 158 15.63 -34.61 2.95
C ASN A 158 14.76 -33.37 2.66
N CYS A 159 14.56 -32.43 3.58
CA CYS A 159 13.93 -31.16 3.22
C CYS A 159 14.78 -30.41 2.19
N THR A 160 14.10 -29.64 1.30
CA THR A 160 14.76 -28.96 0.19
C THR A 160 15.62 -27.78 0.66
N ASN A 161 15.24 -27.15 1.76
CA ASN A 161 15.92 -25.96 2.28
C ASN A 161 16.84 -26.27 3.45
N SER A 162 18.15 -26.19 3.23
CA SER A 162 19.19 -26.49 4.24
C SER A 162 19.23 -25.47 5.41
N HIS A 163 18.75 -24.23 5.19
CA HIS A 163 18.71 -23.21 6.26
C HIS A 163 17.76 -23.62 7.38
N VAL A 164 16.65 -24.28 7.05
CA VAL A 164 15.69 -24.80 8.04
C VAL A 164 16.37 -25.82 8.96
N ILE A 165 17.11 -26.78 8.39
CA ILE A 165 17.83 -27.81 9.18
C ILE A 165 18.86 -27.14 10.10
N ASN A 166 19.59 -26.14 9.60
CA ASN A 166 20.58 -25.43 10.40
C ASN A 166 19.93 -24.68 11.57
N LEU A 167 18.81 -24.01 11.34
CA LEU A 167 18.07 -23.34 12.41
C LEU A 167 17.55 -24.33 13.45
N ILE A 168 17.02 -25.49 13.03
CA ILE A 168 16.59 -26.54 13.97
C ILE A 168 17.77 -27.01 14.81
N LYS A 169 18.92 -27.29 14.21
CA LYS A 169 20.12 -27.71 14.95
C LYS A 169 20.63 -26.66 15.94
N GLN A 170 20.48 -25.39 15.61
CA GLN A 170 20.97 -24.30 16.46
C GLN A 170 20.01 -23.95 17.61
N ASN A 171 18.70 -24.02 17.39
CA ASN A 171 17.69 -23.50 18.32
C ASN A 171 16.92 -24.60 19.07
N TRP A 172 16.90 -25.86 18.59
CA TRP A 172 16.25 -26.97 19.27
C TRP A 172 17.28 -27.82 20.05
N GLY A 173 17.04 -27.89 21.35
CA GLY A 173 17.77 -28.82 22.22
C GLY A 173 17.00 -30.13 22.37
N LYS A 174 16.66 -30.46 23.63
CA LYS A 174 15.92 -31.69 23.95
C LYS A 174 14.40 -31.52 23.84
N HIS A 175 13.88 -30.29 23.89
CA HIS A 175 12.45 -29.97 23.98
C HIS A 175 11.96 -29.17 22.79
N GLY A 176 10.65 -29.19 22.59
CA GLY A 176 9.94 -28.46 21.53
C GLY A 176 8.82 -29.28 20.92
N THR A 177 8.23 -28.74 19.87
CA THR A 177 7.17 -29.41 19.10
C THR A 177 7.40 -29.17 17.62
N VAL A 178 7.22 -30.23 16.81
CA VAL A 178 7.26 -30.15 15.34
C VAL A 178 6.04 -30.84 14.79
N PHE A 179 5.27 -30.11 13.97
CA PHE A 179 4.19 -30.66 13.16
C PHE A 179 4.66 -30.90 11.74
N ARG A 180 4.25 -32.01 11.16
CA ARG A 180 4.38 -32.36 9.74
C ARG A 180 2.98 -32.59 9.19
N LEU A 181 2.56 -31.77 8.25
CA LEU A 181 1.23 -31.73 7.65
C LEU A 181 1.34 -32.20 6.22
N THR A 182 0.58 -33.23 5.85
CA THR A 182 0.55 -33.82 4.51
C THR A 182 -0.90 -33.89 3.99
N ASN A 183 -1.05 -34.02 2.69
CA ASN A 183 -2.33 -33.90 1.99
C ASN A 183 -2.98 -32.53 2.31
N LEU A 184 -2.28 -31.48 1.91
CA LEU A 184 -2.70 -30.11 2.13
C LEU A 184 -4.02 -29.83 1.38
N ARG A 185 -4.95 -29.16 2.05
CA ARG A 185 -6.31 -28.93 1.50
C ARG A 185 -6.38 -27.80 0.48
N GLU A 186 -5.42 -26.90 0.51
CA GLU A 186 -5.27 -25.79 -0.42
C GLU A 186 -3.89 -25.84 -1.07
N GLN A 187 -3.79 -25.34 -2.28
CA GLN A 187 -2.51 -25.24 -2.99
C GLN A 187 -1.67 -24.13 -2.37
N TRP A 188 -0.52 -24.51 -1.83
CA TRP A 188 0.45 -23.57 -1.31
C TRP A 188 1.33 -23.04 -2.45
N SER A 189 1.66 -21.76 -2.40
CA SER A 189 2.50 -21.08 -3.37
C SER A 189 3.37 -20.03 -2.69
N ASP A 190 4.39 -19.55 -3.37
CA ASP A 190 5.21 -18.44 -2.88
C ASP A 190 4.39 -17.17 -2.64
N GLU A 191 3.33 -16.93 -3.43
CA GLU A 191 2.41 -15.80 -3.23
C GLU A 191 1.62 -15.95 -1.92
N LEU A 192 1.12 -17.16 -1.64
CA LEU A 192 0.43 -17.45 -0.39
C LEU A 192 1.37 -17.32 0.81
N LEU A 193 2.60 -17.85 0.70
CA LEU A 193 3.62 -17.70 1.74
C LEU A 193 3.97 -16.23 2.01
N ASN A 194 4.07 -15.40 0.96
CA ASN A 194 4.31 -13.98 1.10
C ASN A 194 3.12 -13.28 1.79
N THR A 195 1.89 -13.63 1.43
CA THR A 195 0.68 -13.13 2.09
C THR A 195 0.64 -13.52 3.57
N ILE A 196 1.00 -14.76 3.89
CA ILE A 196 1.11 -15.25 5.28
C ILE A 196 2.20 -14.46 6.01
N ARG A 197 3.38 -14.24 5.41
CA ARG A 197 4.49 -13.48 5.98
C ARG A 197 4.08 -12.03 6.28
N GLU A 198 3.41 -11.34 5.37
CA GLU A 198 2.85 -10.00 5.57
C GLU A 198 1.85 -9.99 6.74
N ASN A 199 0.98 -10.98 6.81
CA ASN A 199 0.01 -11.11 7.91
C ASN A 199 0.70 -11.34 9.25
N LEU A 200 1.75 -12.15 9.29
CA LEU A 200 2.52 -12.45 10.49
C LEU A 200 3.36 -11.26 10.95
N SER A 201 3.92 -10.48 10.04
CA SER A 201 4.71 -9.28 10.37
C SER A 201 3.88 -8.22 11.11
N SER A 202 2.57 -8.18 10.88
CA SER A 202 1.63 -7.31 11.60
C SER A 202 1.00 -7.97 12.84
N LEU A 203 1.20 -9.27 13.03
CA LEU A 203 0.58 -10.05 14.10
C LEU A 203 1.21 -9.78 15.46
N ILE A 204 2.51 -9.55 15.48
CA ILE A 204 3.34 -9.37 16.67
C ILE A 204 3.84 -7.94 16.68
N PRO A 205 3.81 -7.25 17.82
CA PRO A 205 4.42 -5.94 17.96
C PRO A 205 5.95 -6.04 17.89
N TYR A 206 6.57 -4.99 17.38
CA TYR A 206 8.02 -4.91 17.17
C TYR A 206 8.85 -5.26 18.43
N GLU A 207 8.39 -4.84 19.60
CA GLU A 207 9.08 -5.06 20.86
C GLU A 207 9.25 -6.56 21.23
N LEU A 208 8.50 -7.42 20.59
CA LEU A 208 8.61 -8.88 20.78
C LEU A 208 9.58 -9.56 19.80
N SER A 209 9.95 -8.92 18.70
CA SER A 209 10.83 -9.52 17.68
C SER A 209 12.19 -9.91 18.22
N SER A 210 12.68 -9.25 19.28
CA SER A 210 13.94 -9.60 19.96
C SER A 210 13.85 -10.82 20.87
N VAL A 211 12.63 -11.16 21.35
CA VAL A 211 12.41 -12.24 22.34
C VAL A 211 11.78 -13.49 21.72
N TYR A 212 11.07 -13.32 20.62
CA TYR A 212 10.38 -14.39 19.91
C TYR A 212 10.47 -14.17 18.41
N LYS A 213 11.22 -15.04 17.73
CA LYS A 213 11.46 -14.98 16.30
C LYS A 213 10.55 -15.94 15.55
N ILE A 214 9.98 -15.45 14.47
CA ILE A 214 9.19 -16.25 13.53
C ILE A 214 9.92 -16.27 12.19
N TYR A 215 10.03 -17.46 11.62
CA TYR A 215 10.57 -17.68 10.29
C TYR A 215 9.50 -18.32 9.41
N CYS A 216 9.33 -17.80 8.18
CA CYS A 216 8.42 -18.34 7.18
C CYS A 216 9.21 -18.68 5.92
N PHE A 217 9.54 -19.98 5.75
CA PHE A 217 10.38 -20.48 4.68
C PHE A 217 9.57 -21.06 3.52
N GLY A 218 9.99 -20.74 2.30
CA GLY A 218 9.80 -21.54 1.10
C GLY A 218 11.10 -22.26 0.74
N ASN A 219 11.15 -22.91 -0.42
CA ASN A 219 12.30 -23.73 -0.82
C ASN A 219 13.60 -22.95 -1.01
N ASN A 220 13.52 -21.69 -1.42
CA ASN A 220 14.67 -20.89 -1.84
C ASN A 220 15.02 -19.73 -0.89
N ASN A 221 14.32 -19.58 0.23
CA ASN A 221 14.56 -18.48 1.17
C ASN A 221 15.82 -18.74 2.00
N THR A 222 16.64 -17.72 2.17
CA THR A 222 17.68 -17.69 3.21
C THR A 222 17.04 -17.43 4.58
N GLU A 223 17.81 -17.58 5.66
CA GLU A 223 17.35 -17.26 7.01
C GLU A 223 16.86 -15.81 7.11
N LYS A 224 17.60 -14.87 6.52
CA LYS A 224 17.25 -13.44 6.50
C LYS A 224 15.96 -13.17 5.73
N ASP A 225 15.74 -13.84 4.60
CA ASP A 225 14.55 -13.66 3.79
C ASP A 225 13.29 -14.27 4.44
N ALA A 226 13.48 -15.29 5.26
CA ALA A 226 12.42 -16.01 5.95
C ALA A 226 12.02 -15.36 7.29
N GLU A 227 12.89 -14.56 7.90
CA GLU A 227 12.61 -13.91 9.18
C GLU A 227 11.44 -12.92 9.02
N VAL A 228 10.42 -13.10 9.86
CA VAL A 228 9.23 -12.25 9.89
C VAL A 228 9.47 -11.13 10.91
N PHE A 229 9.63 -9.92 10.43
CA PHE A 229 9.80 -8.76 11.28
C PHE A 229 8.89 -7.62 10.82
N SER A 230 8.53 -6.71 11.72
CA SER A 230 7.89 -5.45 11.37
C SER A 230 8.96 -4.37 11.31
N ASP A 231 9.23 -3.83 10.12
CA ASP A 231 10.25 -2.80 9.89
C ASP A 231 9.76 -1.40 10.31
N LEU A 232 9.22 -1.29 11.54
CA LEU A 232 8.76 -0.01 12.09
C LEU A 232 9.92 0.95 12.40
N ASP A 233 11.12 0.43 12.63
CA ASP A 233 12.31 1.27 12.89
C ASP A 233 12.77 2.03 11.64
N ALA A 234 12.49 1.51 10.45
CA ALA A 234 12.76 2.20 9.19
C ALA A 234 11.67 3.21 8.81
N PHE A 235 10.56 3.26 9.56
CA PHE A 235 9.46 4.18 9.25
C PHE A 235 9.80 5.61 9.59
N SER A 236 9.87 6.45 8.59
CA SER A 236 10.07 7.89 8.75
C SER A 236 8.75 8.59 9.07
N TYR A 237 8.58 9.00 10.31
CA TYR A 237 7.41 9.71 10.81
C TYR A 237 7.68 11.21 11.01
N ASP A 238 6.62 12.02 11.02
CA ASP A 238 6.67 13.45 11.35
C ASP A 238 6.45 13.69 12.84
N TYR A 239 5.50 12.96 13.45
CA TYR A 239 5.21 12.99 14.89
C TYR A 239 5.02 11.58 15.42
N LYS A 240 5.48 11.35 16.66
CA LYS A 240 5.23 10.12 17.41
C LYS A 240 4.69 10.48 18.78
N ILE A 241 3.69 9.76 19.25
CA ILE A 241 3.18 9.89 20.60
C ILE A 241 3.09 8.52 21.26
N GLU A 242 3.73 8.37 22.42
CA GLU A 242 3.61 7.19 23.27
C GLU A 242 2.81 7.57 24.52
N PHE A 243 1.96 6.69 24.97
CA PHE A 243 1.24 6.88 26.21
C PHE A 243 1.14 5.58 27.02
N LYS A 244 1.03 5.73 28.34
CA LYS A 244 0.81 4.62 29.28
C LYS A 244 -0.17 5.08 30.35
N VAL A 245 -1.29 4.38 30.47
CA VAL A 245 -2.27 4.55 31.55
C VAL A 245 -1.86 3.68 32.71
N LEU A 246 -1.74 4.28 33.91
CA LEU A 246 -1.36 3.61 35.12
C LEU A 246 -2.59 3.33 36.02
N ASP A 247 -2.45 2.45 37.00
CA ASP A 247 -3.53 2.07 37.89
C ASP A 247 -4.10 3.25 38.69
N ASN A 248 -3.25 4.23 39.04
CA ASN A 248 -3.62 5.45 39.79
C ASN A 248 -4.31 6.52 38.94
N SER A 249 -4.64 6.23 37.67
CA SER A 249 -5.27 7.16 36.72
C SER A 249 -4.37 8.17 36.06
N GLU A 250 -3.12 8.16 36.38
CA GLU A 250 -2.13 8.96 35.72
C GLU A 250 -1.89 8.42 34.29
N VAL A 251 -1.79 9.32 33.35
CA VAL A 251 -1.45 9.01 31.95
C VAL A 251 -0.13 9.67 31.62
N LYS A 252 0.91 8.87 31.48
CA LYS A 252 2.22 9.34 31.04
C LYS A 252 2.23 9.41 29.52
N VAL A 253 2.65 10.54 28.99
CA VAL A 253 2.71 10.81 27.55
C VAL A 253 4.10 11.26 27.17
N LYS A 254 4.62 10.73 26.06
CA LYS A 254 5.86 11.17 25.42
C LYS A 254 5.58 11.54 23.98
N LEU A 255 5.98 12.73 23.55
CA LEU A 255 5.72 13.27 22.22
C LEU A 255 7.03 13.63 21.53
N TRP A 256 7.26 13.10 20.32
CA TRP A 256 8.43 13.42 19.48
C TRP A 256 8.00 14.27 18.29
N ARG A 257 8.73 15.36 18.05
CA ARG A 257 8.57 16.28 16.93
C ARG A 257 9.68 16.02 15.91
N ASN A 258 9.44 15.19 14.92
CA ASN A 258 10.45 14.86 13.89
C ASN A 258 10.16 15.51 12.52
N GLU A 259 9.17 16.39 12.46
CA GLU A 259 8.72 17.03 11.22
C GLU A 259 9.65 18.16 10.74
N PHE A 260 10.42 18.77 11.65
CA PHE A 260 11.09 20.05 11.41
C PHE A 260 12.60 19.94 11.26
N GLU A 261 13.18 20.82 10.43
CA GLU A 261 14.62 20.95 10.20
C GLU A 261 14.98 22.42 9.99
N PHE A 262 15.63 23.03 10.98
CA PHE A 262 15.91 24.47 10.99
C PHE A 262 17.28 24.85 10.38
N GLY A 263 18.14 23.88 10.08
CA GLY A 263 19.46 24.10 9.49
C GLY A 263 20.44 24.88 10.41
N GLN A 264 21.35 25.63 9.79
CA GLN A 264 22.39 26.33 10.54
C GLN A 264 21.91 27.51 11.42
N ASN A 265 20.73 28.04 11.13
CA ASN A 265 20.16 29.20 11.85
C ASN A 265 19.13 28.79 12.92
N GLU A 266 19.19 27.57 13.39
CA GLU A 266 18.25 26.99 14.31
C GLU A 266 17.97 27.84 15.55
N ASP A 267 18.98 28.22 16.30
CA ASP A 267 18.81 28.98 17.54
C ASP A 267 18.13 30.34 17.30
N ILE A 268 18.45 31.00 16.17
CA ILE A 268 17.79 32.23 15.78
C ILE A 268 16.34 32.05 15.48
N VAL A 269 15.98 30.99 14.73
CA VAL A 269 14.60 30.67 14.37
C VAL A 269 13.80 30.33 15.61
N LEU A 270 14.32 29.47 16.48
CA LEU A 270 13.67 29.06 17.73
C LEU A 270 13.52 30.23 18.71
N GLN A 271 14.51 31.11 18.81
CA GLN A 271 14.43 32.34 19.61
C GLN A 271 13.35 33.30 19.11
N LYS A 272 13.25 33.49 17.78
CA LYS A 272 12.21 34.32 17.16
C LYS A 272 10.82 33.78 17.37
N MET A 273 10.68 32.48 17.55
CA MET A 273 9.41 31.81 17.87
C MET A 273 9.10 31.74 19.38
N ALA A 274 10.03 32.14 20.26
CA ALA A 274 10.00 31.89 21.68
C ALA A 274 9.87 30.40 22.05
N LEU A 275 10.64 29.54 21.37
CA LEU A 275 10.72 28.09 21.53
C LEU A 275 12.16 27.60 21.78
N LEU A 276 13.08 28.49 22.11
CA LEU A 276 14.49 28.12 22.33
C LEU A 276 14.65 27.13 23.50
N GLU A 277 13.84 27.25 24.54
CA GLU A 277 13.83 26.34 25.70
C GLU A 277 13.30 24.93 25.32
N GLU A 278 12.54 24.82 24.23
CA GLU A 278 12.03 23.58 23.70
C GLU A 278 12.93 22.96 22.62
N LYS A 279 14.14 23.48 22.38
CA LYS A 279 15.06 23.08 21.31
C LYS A 279 15.27 21.56 21.24
N GLU A 280 15.51 20.92 22.39
CA GLU A 280 15.79 19.50 22.47
C GLU A 280 14.61 18.63 21.98
N TYR A 281 13.37 19.13 22.07
CA TYR A 281 12.16 18.40 21.62
C TYR A 281 12.00 18.38 20.09
N PHE A 282 12.77 19.15 19.34
CA PHE A 282 12.82 19.11 17.88
C PHE A 282 13.83 18.11 17.33
N TYR A 283 14.55 17.42 18.21
CA TYR A 283 15.50 16.36 17.88
C TYR A 283 15.09 15.07 18.58
N ASN A 284 15.99 14.23 18.97
CA ASN A 284 15.72 12.89 19.48
C ASN A 284 15.07 12.82 20.88
N MET A 285 14.83 13.95 21.55
CA MET A 285 14.24 13.98 22.88
C MET A 285 12.71 14.11 22.83
N PRO A 286 11.97 13.30 23.59
CA PRO A 286 10.52 13.46 23.70
C PRO A 286 10.15 14.58 24.65
N LYS A 287 9.08 15.31 24.35
CA LYS A 287 8.38 16.15 25.32
C LYS A 287 7.55 15.26 26.22
N GLU A 288 7.88 15.20 27.51
CA GLU A 288 7.15 14.39 28.48
C GLU A 288 6.03 15.18 29.15
N GLY A 289 4.90 14.52 29.38
CA GLY A 289 3.74 15.08 30.07
C GLY A 289 3.05 14.04 30.94
N ALA A 290 2.51 14.48 32.06
CA ALA A 290 1.65 13.69 32.90
C ALA A 290 0.25 14.34 32.93
N TYR A 291 -0.76 13.54 32.63
CA TYR A 291 -2.15 13.96 32.57
C TYR A 291 -2.98 13.08 33.49
N SER A 292 -4.08 13.62 34.03
CA SER A 292 -5.11 12.74 34.55
C SER A 292 -5.96 12.15 33.44
N PHE A 293 -6.57 11.00 33.65
CA PHE A 293 -7.47 10.43 32.64
C PHE A 293 -8.62 11.39 32.30
N GLN A 294 -9.09 12.18 33.29
CA GLN A 294 -10.14 13.18 33.10
C GLN A 294 -9.70 14.39 32.27
N ASP A 295 -8.42 14.74 32.27
CA ASP A 295 -7.89 15.78 31.36
C ASP A 295 -8.05 15.37 29.90
N ILE A 296 -8.02 14.05 29.63
CA ILE A 296 -8.15 13.48 28.28
C ILE A 296 -9.62 13.22 27.93
N VAL A 297 -10.40 12.69 28.87
CA VAL A 297 -11.85 12.43 28.71
C VAL A 297 -12.63 13.09 29.85
N PRO A 298 -13.01 14.37 29.72
CA PRO A 298 -13.56 15.17 30.85
C PRO A 298 -14.86 14.65 31.46
N LYS A 299 -15.66 13.86 30.73
CA LYS A 299 -16.99 13.42 31.16
C LYS A 299 -17.02 12.01 31.75
N VAL A 300 -15.86 11.40 32.00
CA VAL A 300 -15.77 10.02 32.49
C VAL A 300 -15.84 9.97 34.03
N SER A 301 -16.58 9.01 34.56
CA SER A 301 -16.58 8.70 35.99
C SER A 301 -15.39 7.83 36.40
N ASP A 302 -14.95 7.92 37.64
CA ASP A 302 -13.87 7.06 38.17
C ASP A 302 -14.20 5.56 38.10
N ARG A 303 -15.49 5.21 38.19
CA ARG A 303 -15.95 3.83 38.08
C ARG A 303 -15.77 3.28 36.64
N GLU A 304 -16.16 4.05 35.65
CA GLU A 304 -16.00 3.67 34.23
C GLU A 304 -14.54 3.54 33.84
N ARG A 305 -13.72 4.50 34.29
CA ARG A 305 -12.29 4.48 34.07
C ARG A 305 -11.62 3.23 34.67
N LYS A 306 -11.90 2.92 35.95
CA LYS A 306 -11.34 1.75 36.62
C LYS A 306 -11.66 0.43 35.91
N LYS A 307 -12.82 0.33 35.28
CA LYS A 307 -13.19 -0.85 34.48
C LYS A 307 -12.33 -1.02 33.24
N LEU A 308 -11.87 0.09 32.64
CA LEU A 308 -11.02 0.01 31.45
C LEU A 308 -9.61 -0.54 31.77
N GLY A 309 -9.13 -0.31 33.00
CA GLY A 309 -7.84 -0.81 33.51
C GLY A 309 -6.62 -0.14 32.87
N VAL A 310 -5.46 -0.82 32.93
CA VAL A 310 -4.20 -0.33 32.39
C VAL A 310 -4.06 -0.71 30.93
N PHE A 311 -3.53 0.21 30.12
CA PHE A 311 -3.20 -0.02 28.75
C PHE A 311 -2.17 1.00 28.27
N ARG A 312 -1.55 0.76 27.13
CA ARG A 312 -0.53 1.63 26.55
C ARG A 312 -0.67 1.68 25.04
N GLY A 313 -0.03 2.63 24.40
CA GLY A 313 0.00 2.70 22.96
C GLY A 313 1.09 3.59 22.42
N VAL A 314 1.37 3.40 21.14
CA VAL A 314 2.25 4.25 20.34
C VAL A 314 1.56 4.58 19.03
N LEU A 315 1.54 5.87 18.68
CA LEU A 315 0.90 6.37 17.47
C LEU A 315 1.91 7.23 16.71
N TYR A 316 1.93 7.06 15.41
CA TYR A 316 2.78 7.80 14.48
C TYR A 316 1.91 8.56 13.49
N PHE A 317 2.28 9.80 13.24
CA PHE A 317 1.73 10.62 12.19
C PHE A 317 2.79 10.84 11.12
N ALA A 318 2.41 10.67 9.83
CA ALA A 318 3.24 10.97 8.69
C ALA A 318 2.42 11.64 7.57
N LYS A 319 2.94 12.74 7.05
CA LYS A 319 2.33 13.43 5.90
C LYS A 319 2.41 12.54 4.65
N LYS A 320 1.42 12.67 3.75
CA LYS A 320 1.43 12.00 2.45
C LYS A 320 1.97 12.88 1.33
N SER A 321 1.84 14.19 1.47
CA SER A 321 2.27 15.15 0.46
C SER A 321 2.86 16.38 1.12
N GLN A 322 3.71 17.07 0.40
CA GLN A 322 4.37 18.30 0.83
C GLN A 322 4.62 19.16 -0.40
N THR A 323 4.26 20.44 -0.35
CA THR A 323 4.64 21.42 -1.37
C THR A 323 6.00 22.03 -1.03
N LYS A 324 6.73 22.53 -2.03
CA LYS A 324 7.99 23.28 -1.81
C LYS A 324 7.75 24.48 -0.90
N ARG A 325 6.61 25.17 -1.10
CA ARG A 325 6.21 26.34 -0.28
C ARG A 325 5.97 25.95 1.18
N ASP A 326 5.30 24.84 1.47
CA ASP A 326 5.08 24.38 2.84
C ASP A 326 6.41 24.02 3.52
N ARG A 327 7.34 23.40 2.78
CA ARG A 327 8.67 23.07 3.29
C ARG A 327 9.43 24.31 3.70
N GLU A 328 9.47 25.34 2.86
CA GLU A 328 10.15 26.59 3.13
C GLU A 328 9.47 27.38 4.25
N ARG A 329 8.15 27.50 4.20
CA ARG A 329 7.35 28.26 5.18
C ARG A 329 7.40 27.67 6.59
N PHE A 330 7.46 26.35 6.70
CA PHE A 330 7.33 25.64 7.98
C PHE A 330 8.59 24.89 8.37
N TYR A 331 9.73 25.15 7.71
CA TYR A 331 10.99 24.44 8.00
C TYR A 331 10.81 22.93 8.10
N GLN A 332 10.04 22.34 7.19
CA GLN A 332 9.72 20.92 7.23
C GLN A 332 10.83 20.10 6.56
N LYS A 333 11.17 18.96 7.13
CA LYS A 333 12.05 17.97 6.50
C LYS A 333 11.49 17.51 5.15
N ASP A 334 12.37 17.28 4.19
CA ASP A 334 11.97 16.73 2.89
C ASP A 334 11.44 15.31 3.05
N ILE A 335 10.27 15.04 2.47
CA ILE A 335 9.65 13.73 2.47
C ILE A 335 9.93 12.93 1.18
N THR A 336 10.68 13.50 0.24
CA THR A 336 11.02 12.84 -1.02
C THR A 336 11.89 11.61 -0.73
N GLY A 337 11.48 10.46 -1.25
CA GLY A 337 12.21 9.20 -1.03
C GLY A 337 11.98 8.53 0.32
N ARG A 338 11.03 9.00 1.14
CA ARG A 338 10.62 8.27 2.36
C ARG A 338 10.05 6.92 1.99
N ILE A 339 10.45 5.90 2.74
CA ILE A 339 9.82 4.57 2.66
C ILE A 339 8.43 4.68 3.29
N ASP A 340 7.39 4.52 2.47
CA ASP A 340 6.01 4.52 2.95
C ASP A 340 5.52 3.09 3.15
N ILE A 341 5.44 2.68 4.42
CA ILE A 341 4.96 1.35 4.81
C ILE A 341 3.45 1.33 5.09
N ARG A 342 2.73 2.44 4.87
CA ARG A 342 1.30 2.56 5.23
C ARG A 342 0.38 1.67 4.42
N ASP A 343 0.76 1.31 3.21
CA ASP A 343 -0.03 0.39 2.38
C ASP A 343 -0.06 -1.03 2.98
N SER A 344 1.03 -1.43 3.65
CA SER A 344 1.15 -2.74 4.31
C SER A 344 0.84 -2.66 5.80
N PHE A 345 1.28 -1.60 6.49
CA PHE A 345 1.22 -1.47 7.95
C PHE A 345 0.37 -0.30 8.45
N GLY A 346 -0.30 0.45 7.57
CA GLY A 346 -1.12 1.61 7.94
C GLY A 346 -2.23 1.29 8.94
N GLY A 347 -2.82 2.36 9.49
CA GLY A 347 -3.90 2.27 10.46
C GLY A 347 -3.43 2.05 11.91
N ILE A 348 -4.35 2.25 12.85
CA ILE A 348 -4.10 2.05 14.27
C ILE A 348 -4.55 0.64 14.66
N LYS A 349 -3.59 -0.21 14.99
CA LYS A 349 -3.81 -1.61 15.32
C LYS A 349 -4.04 -1.80 16.81
N LEU A 350 -4.86 -2.77 17.16
CA LEU A 350 -5.12 -3.17 18.54
C LEU A 350 -4.44 -4.52 18.82
N TYR A 351 -3.66 -4.58 19.89
CA TYR A 351 -2.99 -5.79 20.36
C TYR A 351 -3.49 -6.17 21.75
N ARG A 352 -3.82 -7.44 21.92
CA ARG A 352 -4.13 -8.03 23.22
C ARG A 352 -3.03 -9.02 23.58
N ASP A 353 -2.38 -8.80 24.73
CA ASP A 353 -1.33 -9.67 25.24
C ASP A 353 -0.30 -10.04 24.15
N ASN A 354 0.13 -9.01 23.41
CA ASN A 354 1.12 -9.09 22.33
C ASN A 354 0.64 -9.72 21.00
N PHE A 355 -0.67 -9.97 20.85
CA PHE A 355 -1.23 -10.42 19.56
C PHE A 355 -2.28 -9.47 19.02
N ARG A 356 -2.23 -9.27 17.70
CA ARG A 356 -3.16 -8.38 17.01
C ARG A 356 -4.61 -8.88 17.14
N VAL A 357 -5.49 -7.98 17.52
CA VAL A 357 -6.94 -8.17 17.46
C VAL A 357 -7.44 -7.63 16.12
N ARG A 358 -7.77 -8.52 15.19
CA ARG A 358 -8.35 -8.13 13.90
C ARG A 358 -9.83 -7.75 14.09
N PRO A 359 -10.42 -6.88 13.22
CA PRO A 359 -9.84 -6.30 12.01
C PRO A 359 -9.30 -4.87 12.18
N TYR A 360 -9.16 -4.36 13.42
CA TYR A 360 -8.83 -2.97 13.69
C TYR A 360 -7.53 -2.51 13.02
N GLY A 361 -7.63 -1.38 12.27
CA GLY A 361 -6.49 -0.77 11.58
C GLY A 361 -5.92 -1.64 10.46
N ASP A 362 -6.71 -2.52 9.86
CA ASP A 362 -6.29 -3.31 8.71
C ASP A 362 -6.55 -2.52 7.41
N PRO A 363 -5.52 -2.21 6.58
CA PRO A 363 -5.70 -1.45 5.35
C PRO A 363 -6.73 -2.05 4.38
N LYS A 364 -6.91 -3.36 4.42
CA LYS A 364 -7.85 -4.12 3.56
C LYS A 364 -9.24 -4.29 4.18
N SER A 365 -9.50 -3.71 5.39
CA SER A 365 -10.76 -3.90 6.13
C SER A 365 -11.57 -2.62 6.24
N SER A 366 -12.90 -2.77 6.35
CA SER A 366 -13.83 -1.69 6.71
C SER A 366 -13.55 -1.09 8.10
N ALA A 367 -12.87 -1.83 8.98
CA ALA A 367 -12.43 -1.37 10.30
C ALA A 367 -11.06 -0.68 10.28
N TYR A 368 -10.58 -0.25 9.11
CA TYR A 368 -9.36 0.54 8.99
C TYR A 368 -9.42 1.81 9.86
N ASP A 369 -10.48 2.59 9.69
CA ASP A 369 -10.74 3.81 10.47
C ASP A 369 -11.74 3.58 11.60
N TRP A 370 -11.47 2.59 12.47
CA TRP A 370 -12.34 2.25 13.60
C TRP A 370 -12.48 3.36 14.66
N LEU A 371 -11.57 4.34 14.64
CA LEU A 371 -11.66 5.56 15.46
C LEU A 371 -12.46 6.68 14.77
N GLN A 372 -12.91 6.50 13.52
CA GLN A 372 -13.65 7.49 12.75
C GLN A 372 -12.89 8.83 12.58
N LEU A 373 -11.57 8.77 12.38
CA LEU A 373 -10.72 9.96 12.25
C LEU A 373 -11.05 10.77 11.01
N SER A 374 -11.36 10.11 9.89
CA SER A 374 -11.75 10.75 8.63
C SER A 374 -13.05 11.55 8.79
N ARG A 375 -14.04 10.99 9.51
CA ARG A 375 -15.30 11.67 9.83
C ARG A 375 -15.06 12.86 10.77
N ARG A 376 -14.20 12.68 11.78
CA ARG A 376 -13.81 13.73 12.73
C ARG A 376 -13.12 14.90 12.03
N LYS A 377 -12.27 14.62 11.05
CA LYS A 377 -11.61 15.62 10.21
C LYS A 377 -12.60 16.35 9.29
N ALA A 378 -13.52 15.65 8.66
CA ALA A 378 -14.54 16.23 7.80
C ALA A 378 -15.45 17.23 8.55
N GLY A 379 -15.73 16.98 9.83
CA GLY A 379 -16.46 17.88 10.71
C GLY A 379 -15.66 19.11 11.20
N SER A 380 -14.32 19.12 11.00
CA SER A 380 -13.44 20.22 11.40
C SER A 380 -12.29 20.39 10.38
N PRO A 381 -12.55 20.94 9.19
CA PRO A 381 -11.58 20.98 8.09
C PRO A 381 -10.52 22.08 8.25
N ALA A 382 -10.29 22.60 9.45
CA ALA A 382 -9.32 23.66 9.67
C ALA A 382 -7.90 23.25 9.30
N GLY A 383 -7.18 24.13 8.59
CA GLY A 383 -5.76 23.98 8.32
C GLY A 383 -4.92 24.08 9.60
N VAL A 384 -3.74 23.44 9.62
CA VAL A 384 -2.88 23.38 10.80
C VAL A 384 -2.41 24.73 11.32
N ALA A 385 -2.20 25.72 10.42
CA ALA A 385 -1.80 27.09 10.76
C ALA A 385 -2.97 28.06 10.94
N SER A 386 -4.21 27.64 10.65
CA SER A 386 -5.39 28.51 10.74
C SER A 386 -5.97 28.57 12.15
N LYS A 387 -6.89 29.53 12.38
CA LYS A 387 -7.74 29.55 13.57
C LYS A 387 -8.74 28.40 13.44
N GLY A 388 -8.80 27.52 14.38
CA GLY A 388 -9.68 26.36 14.37
C GLY A 388 -8.96 25.10 14.83
N VAL A 389 -9.62 23.97 14.78
CA VAL A 389 -9.07 22.71 15.28
C VAL A 389 -8.63 21.85 14.11
N TRP A 390 -7.31 21.76 13.91
CA TRP A 390 -6.75 20.83 12.96
C TRP A 390 -6.87 19.38 13.44
N ARG A 391 -7.17 18.45 12.53
CA ARG A 391 -7.36 17.04 12.85
C ARG A 391 -6.55 16.16 11.88
N VAL A 392 -5.99 15.08 12.41
CA VAL A 392 -5.34 14.04 11.61
C VAL A 392 -6.36 13.22 10.83
N ASN A 393 -5.95 12.65 9.70
CA ASN A 393 -6.74 11.69 8.93
C ASN A 393 -6.29 10.26 9.21
N ALA A 394 -7.17 9.29 9.05
CA ALA A 394 -6.86 7.88 9.29
C ALA A 394 -5.69 7.38 8.43
N ASP A 395 -5.64 7.80 7.18
CA ASP A 395 -4.61 7.42 6.21
C ASP A 395 -3.22 8.06 6.46
N GLN A 396 -3.14 8.99 7.41
CA GLN A 396 -1.90 9.61 7.88
C GLN A 396 -1.37 8.97 9.15
N MET A 397 -2.13 8.03 9.72
CA MET A 397 -1.83 7.44 11.02
C MET A 397 -1.38 5.98 10.90
N LEU A 398 -0.44 5.64 11.76
CA LEU A 398 0.04 4.29 12.01
C LEU A 398 0.17 4.15 13.52
N GLY A 399 -0.11 2.97 14.08
CA GLY A 399 0.16 2.80 15.51
C GLY A 399 -0.31 1.47 16.07
N SER A 400 0.06 1.28 17.33
CA SER A 400 -0.25 0.08 18.11
C SER A 400 -0.81 0.45 19.47
N ILE A 401 -1.95 -0.13 19.80
CA ILE A 401 -2.60 -0.01 21.12
C ILE A 401 -2.52 -1.37 21.80
N PHE A 402 -2.05 -1.40 23.02
CA PHE A 402 -1.82 -2.62 23.79
C PHE A 402 -2.78 -2.68 24.97
N ILE A 403 -3.66 -3.66 24.93
CA ILE A 403 -4.56 -4.05 26.02
C ILE A 403 -4.20 -5.44 26.53
N SER A 404 -4.69 -5.80 27.70
CA SER A 404 -4.50 -7.14 28.26
C SER A 404 -5.83 -7.88 28.38
N ARG A 405 -5.79 -9.21 28.44
CA ARG A 405 -6.96 -10.02 28.87
C ARG A 405 -7.42 -9.68 30.29
N MET A 406 -6.54 -9.06 31.10
CA MET A 406 -6.91 -8.51 32.40
C MET A 406 -7.93 -7.37 32.30
N ASN A 407 -8.07 -6.75 31.11
CA ASN A 407 -9.12 -5.78 30.82
C ASN A 407 -10.45 -6.51 30.54
N VAL A 408 -11.06 -7.05 31.57
CA VAL A 408 -12.29 -7.90 31.49
C VAL A 408 -13.46 -7.16 30.81
N ALA A 409 -13.49 -5.83 30.90
CA ALA A 409 -14.51 -4.99 30.29
C ALA A 409 -14.38 -4.86 28.75
N LEU A 410 -13.32 -5.39 28.17
CA LEU A 410 -13.07 -5.42 26.73
C LEU A 410 -13.08 -6.87 26.21
N PRO A 411 -14.19 -7.62 26.26
CA PRO A 411 -14.22 -9.02 25.84
C PRO A 411 -14.10 -9.17 24.31
N ASP A 412 -13.41 -10.22 23.87
CA ASP A 412 -13.35 -10.56 22.44
C ASP A 412 -14.70 -11.11 21.95
N GLN A 413 -15.00 -10.88 20.69
CA GLN A 413 -16.14 -11.50 20.02
C GLN A 413 -15.94 -13.02 19.92
N SER A 414 -17.04 -13.77 19.81
CA SER A 414 -16.99 -15.23 19.77
C SER A 414 -16.18 -15.80 18.61
N ASN A 415 -16.20 -15.11 17.47
CA ASN A 415 -15.42 -15.45 16.26
C ASN A 415 -13.96 -14.97 16.32
N ARG A 416 -13.54 -14.28 17.40
CA ARG A 416 -12.22 -13.64 17.57
C ARG A 416 -11.89 -12.56 16.52
N GLU A 417 -12.87 -12.08 15.79
CA GLU A 417 -12.72 -10.99 14.82
C GLU A 417 -13.20 -9.65 15.40
N GLY A 418 -12.62 -9.24 16.52
CA GLY A 418 -12.93 -7.96 17.15
C GLY A 418 -13.22 -8.06 18.64
N ILE A 419 -13.48 -6.89 19.21
CA ILE A 419 -13.94 -6.70 20.58
C ILE A 419 -15.44 -6.45 20.55
N VAL A 420 -16.15 -6.93 21.58
CA VAL A 420 -17.57 -6.64 21.73
C VAL A 420 -17.75 -5.13 21.95
N GLU A 421 -18.72 -4.53 21.26
CA GLU A 421 -19.08 -3.12 21.37
C GLU A 421 -19.70 -2.81 22.76
N THR A 422 -18.83 -2.66 23.76
CA THR A 422 -19.21 -2.28 25.13
C THR A 422 -19.09 -0.77 25.33
N PRO A 423 -19.72 -0.18 26.38
CA PRO A 423 -19.46 1.21 26.76
C PRO A 423 -17.98 1.48 27.03
N GLU A 424 -17.27 0.52 27.60
CA GLU A 424 -15.85 0.59 27.90
C GLU A 424 -15.00 0.60 26.62
N PHE A 425 -15.40 -0.13 25.56
CA PHE A 425 -14.73 -0.04 24.26
C PHE A 425 -14.92 1.34 23.61
N ARG A 426 -16.10 1.93 23.72
CA ARG A 426 -16.34 3.31 23.27
C ARG A 426 -15.53 4.31 24.09
N LEU A 427 -15.40 4.10 25.39
CA LEU A 427 -14.54 4.93 26.24
C LEU A 427 -13.07 4.83 25.80
N LEU A 428 -12.58 3.64 25.44
CA LEU A 428 -11.24 3.47 24.84
C LEU A 428 -11.08 4.28 23.55
N GLN A 429 -12.07 4.25 22.66
CA GLN A 429 -12.05 5.04 21.43
C GLN A 429 -12.00 6.55 21.72
N GLU A 430 -12.82 7.05 22.67
CA GLU A 430 -12.80 8.46 23.07
C GLU A 430 -11.47 8.85 23.69
N PHE A 431 -10.90 8.00 24.53
CA PHE A 431 -9.58 8.22 25.11
C PHE A 431 -8.49 8.34 24.04
N LEU A 432 -8.48 7.44 23.05
CA LEU A 432 -7.51 7.47 21.97
C LEU A 432 -7.65 8.73 21.11
N LYS A 433 -8.87 9.20 20.87
CA LYS A 433 -9.11 10.50 20.22
C LYS A 433 -8.56 11.66 21.05
N GLY A 434 -8.67 11.60 22.38
CA GLY A 434 -8.09 12.59 23.29
C GLY A 434 -6.56 12.58 23.26
N ILE A 435 -5.92 11.41 23.20
CA ILE A 435 -4.45 11.30 23.00
C ILE A 435 -4.03 11.93 21.67
N LEU A 436 -4.77 11.64 20.58
CA LEU A 436 -4.51 12.28 19.29
C LEU A 436 -4.67 13.79 19.34
N GLU A 437 -5.59 14.30 20.18
CA GLU A 437 -5.78 15.73 20.36
C GLU A 437 -4.57 16.41 20.99
N ILE A 438 -3.82 15.73 21.86
CA ILE A 438 -2.55 16.24 22.42
C ILE A 438 -1.53 16.44 21.27
N LEU A 439 -1.36 15.46 20.41
CA LEU A 439 -0.49 15.55 19.23
C LEU A 439 -0.95 16.67 18.29
N GLU A 440 -2.24 16.74 18.00
CA GLU A 440 -2.82 17.74 17.10
C GLU A 440 -2.62 19.18 17.63
N LYS A 441 -2.83 19.38 18.92
CA LYS A 441 -2.62 20.69 19.58
C LYS A 441 -1.16 21.10 19.57
N ASP A 442 -0.25 20.19 19.88
CA ASP A 442 1.19 20.46 19.87
C ASP A 442 1.69 20.83 18.47
N ARG A 443 1.33 20.02 17.46
CA ARG A 443 1.70 20.31 16.07
C ARG A 443 1.10 21.63 15.61
N GLN A 444 -0.16 21.88 15.90
CA GLN A 444 -0.82 23.14 15.57
C GLN A 444 -0.15 24.35 16.25
N TYR A 445 0.29 24.21 17.49
CA TYR A 445 1.02 25.24 18.20
C TYR A 445 2.32 25.60 17.47
N VAL A 446 3.16 24.62 17.15
CA VAL A 446 4.41 24.85 16.43
C VAL A 446 4.16 25.46 15.05
N MET A 447 3.21 24.90 14.27
CA MET A 447 2.90 25.37 12.93
C MET A 447 2.36 26.82 12.93
N ARG A 448 1.59 27.20 13.95
CA ARG A 448 1.14 28.60 14.09
C ARG A 448 2.31 29.56 14.37
N LYS A 449 3.22 29.15 15.26
CA LYS A 449 4.42 29.95 15.53
C LYS A 449 5.29 30.13 14.28
N LEU A 450 5.46 29.09 13.49
CA LEU A 450 6.17 29.15 12.21
C LEU A 450 5.45 30.04 11.20
N ALA A 451 4.11 29.94 11.09
CA ALA A 451 3.32 30.80 10.23
C ALA A 451 3.44 32.27 10.64
N GLU A 452 3.36 32.58 11.94
CA GLU A 452 3.55 33.93 12.46
C GLU A 452 4.95 34.48 12.19
N LEU A 453 5.99 33.65 12.28
CA LEU A 453 7.35 34.02 11.94
C LEU A 453 7.46 34.35 10.45
N TYR A 454 6.98 33.44 9.60
CA TYR A 454 7.00 33.63 8.15
C TYR A 454 6.26 34.90 7.71
N ASP A 455 5.07 35.12 8.26
CA ASP A 455 4.24 36.30 7.97
C ASP A 455 4.90 37.62 8.44
N ARG A 456 5.79 37.58 9.44
CA ARG A 456 6.61 38.74 9.86
C ARG A 456 7.81 38.99 8.93
N GLU A 457 8.40 37.95 8.41
CA GLU A 457 9.56 38.02 7.51
C GLU A 457 9.16 38.31 6.06
N HIS A 458 7.89 37.97 5.69
CA HIS A 458 7.33 38.14 4.34
C HIS A 458 6.03 38.96 4.35
N PRO A 459 6.10 40.27 4.69
CA PRO A 459 4.89 41.08 4.87
C PRO A 459 4.05 41.22 3.59
N VAL A 460 4.64 41.19 2.42
CA VAL A 460 3.97 41.28 1.11
C VAL A 460 3.11 40.03 0.88
N GLU A 461 3.66 38.84 1.10
CA GLU A 461 2.90 37.60 1.00
C GLU A 461 1.79 37.48 2.05
N LYS A 462 2.00 38.03 3.24
CA LYS A 462 0.96 38.12 4.27
C LYS A 462 -0.26 38.86 3.78
N ILE A 463 -0.05 40.07 3.20
CA ILE A 463 -1.13 40.90 2.64
C ILE A 463 -1.88 40.13 1.54
N GLN A 464 -1.16 39.47 0.67
CA GLN A 464 -1.71 38.67 -0.42
C GLN A 464 -2.57 37.49 0.08
N ASN A 465 -2.09 36.78 1.11
CA ASN A 465 -2.85 35.70 1.76
C ASN A 465 -4.10 36.21 2.50
N GLU A 466 -4.05 37.41 3.10
CA GLU A 466 -5.21 38.04 3.73
C GLU A 466 -6.27 38.45 2.71
N ILE A 467 -5.85 38.97 1.57
CA ILE A 467 -6.74 39.35 0.45
C ILE A 467 -7.43 38.06 -0.08
N ASN A 468 -6.67 37.00 -0.37
CA ASN A 468 -7.24 35.74 -0.85
C ASN A 468 -8.29 35.20 0.13
N ARG A 469 -8.02 35.25 1.43
CA ARG A 469 -9.00 34.84 2.47
C ARG A 469 -10.27 35.71 2.49
N LYS A 470 -10.14 37.01 2.24
CA LYS A 470 -11.29 37.91 2.14
C LYS A 470 -12.14 37.58 0.92
N VAL A 471 -11.49 37.30 -0.23
CA VAL A 471 -12.14 36.85 -1.47
C VAL A 471 -12.86 35.54 -1.30
N GLU A 472 -12.21 34.52 -0.75
CA GLU A 472 -12.83 33.20 -0.50
C GLU A 472 -14.06 33.29 0.41
N LYS A 473 -13.97 34.09 1.48
CA LYS A 473 -15.13 34.36 2.36
C LYS A 473 -16.26 35.07 1.64
N GLN A 474 -15.95 36.03 0.79
CA GLN A 474 -16.93 36.74 -0.01
C GLN A 474 -17.63 35.80 -1.00
N GLU A 475 -16.86 34.90 -1.64
CA GLU A 475 -17.42 33.86 -2.52
C GLU A 475 -18.30 32.85 -1.77
N GLU A 476 -17.91 32.43 -0.57
CA GLU A 476 -18.76 31.57 0.28
C GLU A 476 -20.06 32.24 0.68
N ILE A 477 -20.01 33.54 1.02
CA ILE A 477 -21.19 34.31 1.37
C ILE A 477 -22.08 34.48 0.14
N ASN A 478 -21.51 34.78 -1.02
CA ASN A 478 -22.24 34.89 -2.27
C ASN A 478 -22.88 33.53 -2.68
N LYS A 479 -22.19 32.41 -2.47
CA LYS A 479 -22.75 31.06 -2.67
C LYS A 479 -23.89 30.77 -1.68
N LYS A 480 -23.76 31.16 -0.41
CA LYS A 480 -24.80 30.99 0.62
C LYS A 480 -26.03 31.87 0.30
N ILE A 481 -25.82 33.11 -0.15
CA ILE A 481 -26.90 34.02 -0.58
C ILE A 481 -27.64 33.45 -1.79
N LYS A 482 -26.92 32.84 -2.74
CA LYS A 482 -27.54 32.22 -3.93
C LYS A 482 -28.27 30.90 -3.62
N SER A 483 -27.86 30.18 -2.59
CA SER A 483 -28.41 28.86 -2.24
C SER A 483 -29.57 28.87 -1.24
N LYS A 484 -29.90 30.01 -0.61
CA LYS A 484 -30.98 30.17 0.37
C LYS A 484 -31.79 31.42 0.09
N ASN A 485 -33.12 31.35 0.26
CA ASN A 485 -34.01 32.48 0.16
C ASN A 485 -33.86 33.41 1.39
N PHE A 486 -32.89 34.31 1.36
CA PHE A 486 -32.71 35.37 2.37
C PHE A 486 -33.53 36.61 2.00
N THR A 487 -34.06 37.30 3.01
CA THR A 487 -34.66 38.66 2.82
C THR A 487 -33.53 39.65 2.50
N GLU A 488 -33.88 40.76 1.83
CA GLU A 488 -32.90 41.81 1.45
C GLU A 488 -32.16 42.39 2.67
N GLU A 489 -32.84 42.57 3.81
CA GLU A 489 -32.24 43.01 5.06
C GLU A 489 -31.22 41.99 5.62
N GLN A 490 -31.50 40.72 5.48
CA GLN A 490 -30.57 39.65 5.90
C GLN A 490 -29.34 39.55 4.98
N LYS A 491 -29.52 39.80 3.66
CA LYS A 491 -28.42 39.88 2.71
C LYS A 491 -27.52 41.07 3.02
N GLN A 492 -28.09 42.21 3.30
CA GLN A 492 -27.38 43.46 3.58
C GLN A 492 -26.62 43.36 4.91
N SER A 493 -27.22 42.80 5.97
CA SER A 493 -26.56 42.52 7.25
C SER A 493 -25.40 41.50 7.15
N LEU A 494 -25.47 40.53 6.22
CA LEU A 494 -24.38 39.59 5.92
C LEU A 494 -23.24 40.25 5.15
N LEU A 495 -23.54 41.23 4.29
CA LEU A 495 -22.56 41.98 3.51
C LEU A 495 -21.89 43.09 4.35
N GLU A 496 -22.64 43.81 5.21
CA GLU A 496 -22.09 44.85 6.08
C GLU A 496 -21.18 44.36 7.21
N LYS A 497 -21.32 43.11 7.63
CA LYS A 497 -20.45 42.46 8.62
C LYS A 497 -19.07 42.09 8.09
N HIS A 498 -18.80 42.28 6.82
CA HIS A 498 -17.53 41.96 6.20
C HIS A 498 -16.90 43.17 5.51
N GLU A 499 -15.63 43.43 5.85
CA GLU A 499 -14.83 44.47 5.20
C GLU A 499 -14.75 44.22 3.69
N SER A 500 -15.19 45.21 2.91
CA SER A 500 -15.13 45.18 1.45
C SER A 500 -13.67 45.17 0.97
N VAL A 501 -13.42 44.40 -0.06
CA VAL A 501 -12.10 44.33 -0.73
C VAL A 501 -11.92 45.61 -1.55
N ASN A 502 -10.85 46.37 -1.29
CA ASN A 502 -10.51 47.58 -2.06
C ASN A 502 -9.97 47.21 -3.45
N ALA A 503 -10.07 48.13 -4.43
CA ALA A 503 -9.60 47.90 -5.81
C ALA A 503 -8.10 47.54 -5.90
N THR A 504 -7.29 48.08 -4.99
CA THR A 504 -5.86 47.74 -4.84
C THR A 504 -5.67 46.32 -4.34
N ASP A 505 -6.52 45.85 -3.42
CA ASP A 505 -6.54 44.50 -2.89
C ASP A 505 -6.94 43.49 -3.99
N ALA A 506 -7.92 43.86 -4.84
CA ALA A 506 -8.38 43.02 -5.94
C ALA A 506 -7.30 42.82 -7.03
N LYS A 507 -6.48 43.81 -7.29
CA LYS A 507 -5.38 43.70 -8.28
C LYS A 507 -4.26 42.78 -7.76
N ALA A 508 -3.83 42.96 -6.51
CA ALA A 508 -2.83 42.12 -5.90
C ALA A 508 -3.33 40.65 -5.78
N ALA A 509 -4.63 40.44 -5.54
CA ALA A 509 -5.24 39.10 -5.53
C ALA A 509 -5.29 38.44 -6.92
N LEU A 510 -5.47 39.23 -8.00
CA LEU A 510 -5.42 38.73 -9.37
C LEU A 510 -4.03 38.27 -9.76
N ASP A 511 -3.03 39.11 -9.49
CA ASP A 511 -1.61 38.77 -9.78
C ASP A 511 -1.16 37.49 -9.03
N ALA A 512 -1.63 37.31 -7.78
CA ALA A 512 -1.36 36.10 -7.01
C ALA A 512 -2.12 34.86 -7.50
N LYS A 513 -3.37 35.04 -7.96
CA LYS A 513 -4.12 33.94 -8.58
C LYS A 513 -3.48 33.48 -9.88
N ASP A 514 -2.95 34.40 -10.68
CA ASP A 514 -2.27 34.06 -11.93
C ASP A 514 -0.99 33.26 -11.66
N GLU A 515 -0.23 33.61 -10.61
CA GLU A 515 0.95 32.84 -10.20
C GLU A 515 0.57 31.44 -9.69
N GLN A 516 -0.51 31.32 -8.92
CA GLN A 516 -1.03 30.04 -8.42
C GLN A 516 -1.60 29.15 -9.53
N ILE A 517 -2.24 29.75 -10.53
CA ILE A 517 -2.73 29.06 -11.72
C ILE A 517 -1.53 28.52 -12.52
N GLU A 518 -0.47 29.31 -12.68
CA GLU A 518 0.75 28.86 -13.36
C GLU A 518 1.44 27.69 -12.62
N GLU A 519 1.47 27.73 -11.28
CA GLU A 519 1.98 26.61 -10.47
C GLU A 519 1.14 25.33 -10.63
N LEU A 520 -0.19 25.43 -10.53
CA LEU A 520 -1.12 24.31 -10.72
C LEU A 520 -1.06 23.76 -12.15
N GLU A 521 -0.96 24.61 -13.16
CA GLU A 521 -0.77 24.20 -14.54
C GLU A 521 0.55 23.41 -14.72
N ASN A 522 1.61 23.84 -14.05
CA ASN A 522 2.90 23.15 -14.09
C ASN A 522 2.83 21.78 -13.38
N GLU A 523 2.11 21.68 -12.27
CA GLU A 523 1.87 20.41 -11.56
C GLU A 523 1.04 19.43 -12.40
N ILE A 524 -0.03 19.89 -13.01
CA ILE A 524 -0.85 19.10 -13.94
C ILE A 524 0.00 18.59 -15.11
N LYS A 525 0.87 19.44 -15.68
CA LYS A 525 1.78 19.04 -16.77
C LYS A 525 2.77 17.98 -16.33
N MET A 526 3.31 18.09 -15.12
CA MET A 526 4.19 17.08 -14.54
C MET A 526 3.47 15.74 -14.32
N LEU A 527 2.26 15.77 -13.78
CA LEU A 527 1.44 14.57 -13.58
C LEU A 527 1.07 13.89 -14.91
N ARG A 528 0.77 14.65 -15.95
CA ARG A 528 0.53 14.12 -17.30
C ARG A 528 1.78 13.44 -17.88
N ALA A 529 2.94 14.04 -17.70
CA ALA A 529 4.20 13.44 -18.14
C ALA A 529 4.50 12.11 -17.41
N LEU A 530 4.21 12.04 -16.11
CA LEU A 530 4.35 10.82 -15.32
C LEU A 530 3.34 9.75 -15.75
N ALA A 531 2.09 10.12 -16.00
CA ALA A 531 1.05 9.21 -16.47
C ALA A 531 1.43 8.61 -17.85
N THR A 532 1.93 9.44 -18.78
CA THR A 532 2.41 8.96 -20.09
C THR A 532 3.59 8.03 -19.92
N THR A 533 4.56 8.39 -19.10
CA THR A 533 5.70 7.52 -18.79
C THR A 533 5.21 6.18 -18.24
N GLY A 534 4.20 6.17 -17.37
CA GLY A 534 3.57 4.97 -16.83
C GLY A 534 2.90 4.09 -17.91
N ILE A 535 2.19 4.70 -18.85
CA ILE A 535 1.54 3.98 -19.97
C ILE A 535 2.60 3.35 -20.88
N VAL A 536 3.60 4.13 -21.26
CA VAL A 536 4.73 3.67 -22.08
C VAL A 536 5.52 2.58 -21.36
N THR A 537 5.75 2.74 -20.04
CA THR A 537 6.42 1.73 -19.22
C THR A 537 5.63 0.43 -19.16
N ASN A 538 4.30 0.48 -19.08
CA ASN A 538 3.46 -0.74 -19.09
C ASN A 538 3.55 -1.50 -20.42
N THR A 539 3.58 -0.78 -21.55
CA THR A 539 3.85 -1.39 -22.86
C THR A 539 5.24 -2.01 -22.88
N TYR A 540 6.20 -1.35 -22.28
CA TYR A 540 7.56 -1.83 -22.14
C TYR A 540 7.68 -3.08 -21.25
N ILE A 541 6.95 -3.15 -20.14
CA ILE A 541 6.92 -4.34 -19.28
C ILE A 541 6.37 -5.57 -20.05
N HIS A 542 5.40 -5.36 -20.92
CA HIS A 542 4.85 -6.44 -21.75
C HIS A 542 5.89 -6.96 -22.76
N GLU A 543 6.60 -6.06 -23.43
CA GLU A 543 7.71 -6.43 -24.33
C GLU A 543 8.87 -7.10 -23.57
N PHE A 544 9.19 -6.60 -22.36
CA PHE A 544 10.17 -7.20 -21.46
C PHE A 544 9.83 -8.66 -21.14
N LYS A 545 8.57 -8.94 -20.74
CA LYS A 545 8.10 -10.31 -20.49
C LYS A 545 8.26 -11.19 -21.73
N THR A 546 7.91 -10.66 -22.90
CA THR A 546 8.00 -11.38 -24.18
C THR A 546 9.45 -11.70 -24.55
N LEU A 547 10.35 -10.73 -24.44
CA LEU A 547 11.78 -10.91 -24.71
C LEU A 547 12.44 -11.86 -23.70
N SER A 548 12.10 -11.71 -22.42
CA SER A 548 12.59 -12.59 -21.36
C SER A 548 12.13 -14.04 -21.56
N HIS A 549 10.87 -14.24 -21.98
CA HIS A 549 10.35 -15.57 -22.31
C HIS A 549 11.04 -16.18 -23.53
N LYS A 550 11.21 -15.39 -24.61
CA LYS A 550 11.95 -15.82 -25.82
C LYS A 550 13.40 -16.21 -25.46
N LEU A 551 14.08 -15.42 -24.64
CA LEU A 551 15.45 -15.71 -24.19
C LEU A 551 15.49 -17.02 -23.39
N SER A 552 14.61 -17.20 -22.43
CA SER A 552 14.51 -18.41 -21.61
C SER A 552 14.21 -19.63 -22.47
N MET A 553 13.28 -19.56 -23.41
CA MET A 553 13.00 -20.66 -24.36
C MET A 553 14.23 -21.06 -25.17
N LYS A 554 14.99 -20.09 -25.71
CA LYS A 554 16.17 -20.40 -26.53
C LYS A 554 17.27 -21.05 -25.69
N ILE A 555 17.42 -20.66 -24.42
CA ILE A 555 18.37 -21.29 -23.49
C ILE A 555 17.92 -22.73 -23.16
N VAL A 556 16.64 -22.96 -22.94
CA VAL A 556 16.09 -24.31 -22.70
C VAL A 556 16.28 -25.20 -23.91
N MET A 557 15.97 -24.71 -25.15
CA MET A 557 16.19 -25.46 -26.37
C MET A 557 17.67 -25.79 -26.60
N ALA A 558 18.57 -24.85 -26.32
CA ALA A 558 20.01 -25.12 -26.41
C ALA A 558 20.44 -26.22 -25.40
N LYS A 559 19.90 -26.17 -24.15
CA LYS A 559 20.16 -27.17 -23.15
C LYS A 559 19.65 -28.56 -23.57
N GLU A 560 18.43 -28.63 -24.08
CA GLU A 560 17.84 -29.90 -24.55
C GLU A 560 18.62 -30.48 -25.74
N ALA A 561 19.06 -29.66 -26.71
CA ALA A 561 19.88 -30.08 -27.81
C ALA A 561 21.22 -30.67 -27.33
N ILE A 562 21.82 -30.15 -26.28
CA ILE A 562 23.06 -30.69 -25.69
C ILE A 562 22.77 -31.98 -24.89
N GLU A 563 21.79 -31.98 -24.00
CA GLU A 563 21.59 -33.06 -23.03
C GLU A 563 20.86 -34.28 -23.61
N LYS A 564 19.84 -34.06 -24.45
CA LYS A 564 19.00 -35.12 -25.01
C LYS A 564 19.45 -35.57 -26.39
N ASP A 565 19.70 -34.63 -27.30
CA ASP A 565 19.90 -34.92 -28.71
C ASP A 565 21.39 -35.01 -29.07
N ARG A 566 22.30 -34.50 -28.19
CA ARG A 566 23.75 -34.38 -28.40
C ARG A 566 24.09 -33.62 -29.71
N ASP A 567 23.20 -32.75 -30.15
CA ASP A 567 23.31 -31.94 -31.35
C ASP A 567 23.94 -30.58 -31.05
N MET A 568 25.27 -30.52 -31.19
CA MET A 568 26.05 -29.32 -30.89
C MET A 568 25.81 -28.19 -31.91
N GLU A 569 25.40 -28.51 -33.14
CA GLU A 569 25.15 -27.54 -34.21
C GLU A 569 23.83 -26.77 -33.90
N SER A 570 22.76 -27.51 -33.60
CA SER A 570 21.50 -26.91 -33.19
C SER A 570 21.65 -26.13 -31.86
N ALA A 571 22.44 -26.64 -30.90
CA ALA A 571 22.71 -25.95 -29.65
C ALA A 571 23.41 -24.59 -29.89
N ALA A 572 24.44 -24.57 -30.75
CA ALA A 572 25.13 -23.34 -31.14
C ALA A 572 24.21 -22.34 -31.85
N ALA A 573 23.32 -22.83 -32.73
CA ALA A 573 22.31 -21.99 -33.37
C ALA A 573 21.34 -21.35 -32.34
N TYR A 574 20.85 -22.13 -31.37
CA TYR A 574 19.98 -21.59 -30.30
C TYR A 574 20.69 -20.58 -29.37
N ILE A 575 21.96 -20.82 -29.04
CA ILE A 575 22.79 -19.87 -28.29
C ILE A 575 22.99 -18.57 -29.07
N ASN A 576 23.26 -18.64 -30.37
CA ASN A 576 23.36 -17.47 -31.23
C ASN A 576 22.04 -16.68 -31.26
N GLN A 577 20.91 -17.36 -31.43
CA GLN A 577 19.58 -16.73 -31.34
C GLN A 577 19.32 -16.09 -29.97
N ALA A 578 19.71 -16.74 -28.88
CA ALA A 578 19.61 -16.15 -27.52
C ALA A 578 20.46 -14.88 -27.37
N ASN A 579 21.67 -14.87 -27.94
CA ASN A 579 22.54 -13.69 -27.97
C ASN A 579 21.95 -12.54 -28.77
N GLU A 580 21.28 -12.81 -29.89
CA GLU A 580 20.58 -11.77 -30.67
C GLU A 580 19.40 -11.18 -29.86
N VAL A 581 18.62 -12.02 -29.20
CA VAL A 581 17.55 -11.54 -28.28
C VAL A 581 18.13 -10.67 -27.15
N ARG A 582 19.29 -11.07 -26.58
CA ARG A 582 19.99 -10.29 -25.52
C ARG A 582 20.50 -8.95 -26.04
N LYS A 583 21.10 -8.89 -27.25
CA LYS A 583 21.51 -7.62 -27.87
C LYS A 583 20.30 -6.70 -28.06
N GLY A 584 19.20 -7.27 -28.56
CA GLY A 584 17.93 -6.60 -28.68
C GLY A 584 17.45 -5.98 -27.38
N PHE A 585 17.47 -6.74 -26.29
CA PHE A 585 17.11 -6.31 -24.95
C PHE A 585 17.94 -5.12 -24.46
N ASN A 586 19.27 -5.17 -24.60
CA ASN A 586 20.17 -4.10 -24.16
C ASN A 586 19.94 -2.79 -24.93
N SER A 587 19.77 -2.85 -26.26
CA SER A 587 19.50 -1.68 -27.08
C SER A 587 18.18 -1.00 -26.66
N TRP A 588 17.17 -1.80 -26.44
CA TRP A 588 15.85 -1.36 -26.03
C TRP A 588 15.84 -0.73 -24.62
N PHE A 589 16.60 -1.29 -23.68
CA PHE A 589 16.77 -0.75 -22.33
C PHE A 589 17.42 0.63 -22.33
N GLN A 590 18.40 0.85 -23.20
CA GLN A 590 19.04 2.15 -23.37
C GLN A 590 18.06 3.22 -23.89
N VAL A 591 17.23 2.90 -24.86
CA VAL A 591 16.20 3.82 -25.38
C VAL A 591 15.20 4.21 -24.30
N THR A 592 14.81 3.26 -23.44
CA THR A 592 13.90 3.52 -22.32
C THR A 592 14.51 4.49 -21.30
N ILE A 593 15.79 4.32 -20.95
CA ILE A 593 16.50 5.24 -20.03
C ILE A 593 16.62 6.65 -20.64
N GLU A 594 16.91 6.76 -21.92
CA GLU A 594 17.04 8.06 -22.60
C GLU A 594 15.71 8.82 -22.66
N SER A 595 14.59 8.12 -22.87
CA SER A 595 13.25 8.73 -22.88
C SER A 595 12.85 9.33 -21.51
N VAL A 596 13.34 8.74 -20.41
CA VAL A 596 13.09 9.24 -19.05
C VAL A 596 13.95 10.46 -18.70
N LYS A 597 15.14 10.61 -19.33
CA LYS A 597 16.13 11.69 -19.07
C LYS A 597 15.84 13.01 -19.78
N LYS A 598 14.89 13.09 -20.71
CA LYS A 598 14.60 14.33 -21.47
C LYS A 598 14.17 15.47 -20.53
N ASP A 599 14.74 16.65 -20.72
CA ASP A 599 14.48 17.84 -19.91
C ASP A 599 13.03 18.33 -20.08
N LYS A 600 12.28 18.35 -18.97
CA LYS A 600 10.84 18.65 -18.92
C LYS A 600 10.53 20.06 -18.39
N ARG A 601 11.54 20.93 -18.22
CA ARG A 601 11.40 22.13 -17.38
C ARG A 601 11.06 23.44 -18.09
N ARG A 602 11.26 23.55 -19.43
CA ARG A 602 11.05 24.84 -20.14
C ARG A 602 10.47 24.68 -21.52
N ARG A 603 9.46 25.50 -21.87
CA ARG A 603 9.00 25.66 -23.27
C ARG A 603 10.11 26.31 -24.08
N ARG A 604 10.45 25.73 -25.23
CA ARG A 604 11.47 26.24 -26.16
C ARG A 604 10.96 26.25 -27.58
N LYS A 605 11.54 27.05 -28.45
CA LYS A 605 11.29 26.99 -29.89
C LYS A 605 11.75 25.64 -30.40
N THR A 606 10.83 24.79 -30.77
CA THR A 606 11.05 23.37 -31.08
C THR A 606 10.61 23.11 -32.50
N ASP A 607 11.45 22.40 -33.24
CA ASP A 607 11.13 21.86 -34.57
C ASP A 607 10.25 20.59 -34.36
N ILE A 608 8.97 20.71 -34.66
CA ILE A 608 7.98 19.65 -34.49
C ILE A 608 8.30 18.45 -35.39
N THR A 609 8.67 18.69 -36.64
CA THR A 609 9.03 17.63 -37.58
C THR A 609 10.17 16.78 -37.02
N ARG A 610 11.19 17.44 -36.47
CA ARG A 610 12.35 16.73 -35.90
C ARG A 610 11.96 15.90 -34.66
N VAL A 611 11.13 16.46 -33.77
CA VAL A 611 10.67 15.70 -32.58
C VAL A 611 9.87 14.46 -32.96
N VAL A 612 9.02 14.58 -33.97
CA VAL A 612 8.23 13.42 -34.48
C VAL A 612 9.13 12.37 -35.09
N LEU A 613 10.10 12.77 -35.88
CA LEU A 613 11.08 11.84 -36.46
C LEU A 613 11.89 11.13 -35.36
N ASP A 614 12.41 11.87 -34.38
CA ASP A 614 13.14 11.30 -33.24
C ASP A 614 12.26 10.33 -32.41
N THR A 615 10.97 10.65 -32.26
CA THR A 615 10.02 9.74 -31.61
C THR A 615 9.85 8.46 -32.41
N VAL A 616 9.57 8.54 -33.72
CA VAL A 616 9.44 7.36 -34.59
C VAL A 616 10.72 6.54 -34.60
N GLU A 617 11.89 7.18 -34.68
CA GLU A 617 13.19 6.52 -34.61
C GLU A 617 13.38 5.75 -33.30
N SER A 618 12.94 6.32 -32.18
CA SER A 618 12.97 5.62 -30.89
C SER A 618 12.12 4.35 -30.84
N TRP A 619 11.05 4.31 -31.65
CA TRP A 619 10.16 3.15 -31.79
C TRP A 619 10.58 2.18 -32.89
N ASN A 620 11.59 2.51 -33.73
CA ASN A 620 11.94 1.79 -34.96
C ASN A 620 12.12 0.29 -34.75
N LYS A 621 12.76 -0.11 -33.64
CA LYS A 621 12.99 -1.52 -33.33
C LYS A 621 11.69 -2.26 -33.01
N THR A 622 10.84 -1.68 -32.17
CA THR A 622 9.54 -2.25 -31.81
C THR A 622 8.62 -2.36 -33.02
N LEU A 623 8.67 -1.35 -33.90
CA LEU A 623 7.90 -1.32 -35.14
C LEU A 623 8.41 -2.37 -36.13
N ALA A 624 9.72 -2.50 -36.30
CA ALA A 624 10.34 -3.50 -37.18
C ALA A 624 10.05 -4.93 -36.70
N ASP A 625 10.18 -5.22 -35.39
CA ASP A 625 9.87 -6.53 -34.80
C ASP A 625 8.40 -6.94 -35.00
N LYS A 626 7.50 -5.98 -35.14
CA LYS A 626 6.07 -6.22 -35.40
C LYS A 626 5.68 -6.06 -36.87
N HIS A 627 6.65 -5.87 -37.76
CA HIS A 627 6.45 -5.65 -39.21
C HIS A 627 5.51 -4.45 -39.50
N ILE A 628 5.70 -3.33 -38.73
CA ILE A 628 4.95 -2.10 -38.93
C ILE A 628 5.82 -1.09 -39.67
N GLU A 629 5.33 -0.59 -40.79
CA GLU A 629 5.98 0.45 -41.59
C GLU A 629 5.39 1.83 -41.24
N VAL A 630 6.24 2.84 -41.02
CA VAL A 630 5.81 4.23 -40.85
C VAL A 630 6.13 5.03 -42.11
N ILE A 631 5.11 5.64 -42.65
CA ILE A 631 5.20 6.38 -43.93
C ILE A 631 4.86 7.86 -43.66
N PHE A 632 5.85 8.73 -43.90
CA PHE A 632 5.63 10.16 -43.90
C PHE A 632 5.12 10.62 -45.25
N LEU A 633 3.94 11.26 -45.29
CA LEU A 633 3.29 11.70 -46.55
C LEU A 633 3.78 13.09 -47.00
N GLY A 634 4.35 13.89 -46.10
CA GLY A 634 4.87 15.23 -46.37
C GLY A 634 6.41 15.29 -46.48
N ASP A 635 6.95 16.49 -46.67
CA ASP A 635 8.39 16.73 -46.71
C ASP A 635 8.99 16.67 -45.29
N CYS A 636 9.66 15.56 -44.98
CA CYS A 636 10.33 15.31 -43.71
C CYS A 636 11.50 16.28 -43.41
N GLN A 637 12.01 17.00 -44.44
CA GLN A 637 13.09 17.99 -44.28
C GLN A 637 12.55 19.36 -43.94
N LYS A 638 11.24 19.61 -44.12
CA LYS A 638 10.62 20.88 -43.78
C LYS A 638 10.58 21.08 -42.28
N LYS A 639 11.27 22.11 -41.77
CA LYS A 639 11.32 22.49 -40.37
C LYS A 639 10.07 23.30 -39.99
N ILE A 640 9.26 22.78 -39.09
CA ILE A 640 8.06 23.43 -38.61
C ILE A 640 8.26 23.77 -37.11
N TYR A 641 8.30 25.05 -36.78
CA TYR A 641 8.63 25.52 -35.47
C TYR A 641 7.41 25.94 -34.64
N MET A 642 7.36 25.45 -33.38
CA MET A 642 6.41 25.90 -32.38
C MET A 642 7.10 26.09 -31.02
N ARG A 643 6.60 27.00 -30.19
CA ARG A 643 7.07 27.12 -28.80
C ARG A 643 6.32 26.15 -27.90
N CYS A 644 6.97 25.01 -27.64
CA CYS A 644 6.35 23.93 -26.87
C CYS A 644 7.39 23.24 -25.97
N PHE A 645 6.90 22.34 -25.14
CA PHE A 645 7.74 21.32 -24.50
C PHE A 645 7.93 20.15 -25.47
N PRO A 646 9.16 19.81 -25.87
CA PRO A 646 9.38 18.71 -26.83
C PRO A 646 8.79 17.37 -26.37
N TYR A 647 8.78 17.12 -25.06
CA TYR A 647 8.22 15.89 -24.50
C TYR A 647 6.69 15.79 -24.66
N GLU A 648 5.98 16.90 -24.76
CA GLU A 648 4.50 16.88 -24.97
C GLU A 648 4.17 16.39 -26.37
N ILE A 649 4.94 16.79 -27.37
CA ILE A 649 4.82 16.28 -28.74
C ILE A 649 5.20 14.80 -28.79
N ASP A 650 6.32 14.44 -28.18
CA ASP A 650 6.75 13.04 -28.02
C ASP A 650 5.64 12.18 -27.35
N THR A 651 4.97 12.73 -26.32
CA THR A 651 3.83 12.10 -25.63
C THR A 651 2.65 11.83 -26.56
N ILE A 652 2.27 12.81 -27.41
CA ILE A 652 1.18 12.63 -28.37
C ILE A 652 1.49 11.42 -29.26
N PHE A 653 2.66 11.41 -29.90
CA PHE A 653 3.01 10.36 -30.86
C PHE A 653 3.24 9.01 -30.19
N SER A 654 3.85 8.97 -29.01
CA SER A 654 4.00 7.73 -28.24
C SER A 654 2.67 7.08 -27.89
N ASN A 655 1.66 7.85 -27.52
CA ASN A 655 0.30 7.33 -27.26
C ASN A 655 -0.37 6.83 -28.53
N LEU A 656 -0.24 7.55 -29.66
CA LEU A 656 -0.82 7.13 -30.94
C LEU A 656 -0.16 5.85 -31.45
N ILE A 657 1.19 5.77 -31.46
CA ILE A 657 1.94 4.58 -31.89
C ILE A 657 1.60 3.38 -31.03
N THR A 658 1.50 3.56 -29.69
CA THR A 658 1.09 2.49 -28.77
C THR A 658 -0.30 1.95 -29.08
N ASN A 659 -1.25 2.84 -29.43
CA ASN A 659 -2.60 2.44 -29.79
C ASN A 659 -2.63 1.71 -31.13
N SER A 660 -1.93 2.20 -32.14
CA SER A 660 -1.81 1.52 -33.45
C SER A 660 -1.15 0.16 -33.32
N THR A 661 -0.08 0.04 -32.51
CA THR A 661 0.60 -1.24 -32.26
C THR A 661 -0.37 -2.26 -31.63
N ALA A 662 -1.16 -1.85 -30.65
CA ALA A 662 -2.18 -2.70 -30.02
C ALA A 662 -3.35 -3.03 -30.99
N SER A 663 -3.69 -2.11 -31.90
CA SER A 663 -4.70 -2.33 -32.95
C SER A 663 -4.26 -3.41 -33.94
N PHE A 664 -3.00 -3.40 -34.37
CA PHE A 664 -2.43 -4.39 -35.27
C PHE A 664 -2.34 -5.81 -34.66
N GLU A 665 -2.26 -5.93 -33.37
CA GLU A 665 -2.29 -7.24 -32.68
C GLU A 665 -3.67 -7.93 -32.77
N LYS A 666 -4.74 -7.15 -32.90
CA LYS A 666 -6.10 -7.64 -33.02
C LYS A 666 -6.46 -8.15 -34.43
N VAL A 667 -5.65 -7.84 -35.43
CA VAL A 667 -5.91 -8.20 -36.87
C VAL A 667 -4.74 -8.95 -37.48
N ARG A 668 -5.04 -10.02 -38.18
CA ARG A 668 -4.09 -10.70 -39.11
C ARG A 668 -4.11 -9.96 -40.46
N THR A 669 -3.50 -8.79 -40.57
CA THR A 669 -3.29 -8.09 -41.82
C THR A 669 -1.84 -8.25 -42.27
N GLU A 670 -1.62 -8.46 -43.56
CA GLU A 670 -0.27 -8.50 -44.17
C GLU A 670 0.35 -7.11 -44.25
N GLU A 671 -0.47 -6.04 -44.34
CA GLU A 671 -0.01 -4.66 -44.43
C GLU A 671 -0.29 -3.90 -43.12
N ARG A 672 0.76 -3.65 -42.32
CA ARG A 672 0.72 -2.87 -41.10
C ARG A 672 1.42 -1.53 -41.31
N LYS A 673 0.66 -0.49 -41.62
CA LYS A 673 1.21 0.82 -41.97
C LYS A 673 0.65 1.92 -41.06
N ILE A 674 1.52 2.86 -40.69
CA ILE A 674 1.17 4.11 -40.01
C ILE A 674 1.53 5.25 -40.96
N TYR A 675 0.62 6.16 -41.18
CA TYR A 675 0.84 7.34 -42.04
C TYR A 675 0.84 8.60 -41.15
N ILE A 676 1.83 9.46 -41.40
CA ILE A 676 2.00 10.74 -40.71
C ILE A 676 2.17 11.84 -41.72
N ASP A 677 1.39 12.89 -41.60
CA ASP A 677 1.53 14.10 -42.43
C ASP A 677 1.51 15.34 -41.51
N ILE A 678 2.50 16.23 -41.66
CA ILE A 678 2.63 17.43 -40.86
C ILE A 678 2.69 18.62 -41.81
N LYS A 679 1.69 19.49 -41.69
CA LYS A 679 1.54 20.70 -42.46
C LYS A 679 1.41 21.93 -41.58
N GLU A 680 1.85 23.06 -42.03
CA GLU A 680 1.64 24.34 -41.38
C GLU A 680 0.87 25.30 -42.30
N ASP A 681 -0.04 26.01 -41.71
CA ASP A 681 -0.62 27.22 -42.28
C ASP A 681 -0.20 28.43 -41.43
N ASP A 682 -0.68 29.64 -41.81
CA ASP A 682 -0.27 30.89 -41.13
C ASP A 682 -0.62 30.91 -39.62
N ALA A 683 -1.62 30.16 -39.20
CA ALA A 683 -2.17 30.18 -37.82
C ALA A 683 -1.96 28.87 -37.05
N ASN A 684 -1.90 27.72 -37.75
CA ASN A 684 -1.96 26.41 -37.13
C ASN A 684 -0.91 25.45 -37.71
N ILE A 685 -0.55 24.44 -36.91
CA ILE A 685 0.14 23.24 -37.36
C ILE A 685 -0.89 22.13 -37.39
N ARG A 686 -1.10 21.54 -38.57
CA ARG A 686 -1.97 20.39 -38.78
C ARG A 686 -1.14 19.13 -38.81
N ILE A 687 -1.53 18.14 -38.04
CA ILE A 687 -0.94 16.81 -37.97
C ILE A 687 -2.04 15.80 -38.30
N ASP A 688 -1.89 15.10 -39.43
CA ASP A 688 -2.74 13.98 -39.79
C ASP A 688 -2.00 12.68 -39.48
N TYR A 689 -2.61 11.84 -38.64
CA TYR A 689 -2.11 10.54 -38.27
C TYR A 689 -3.15 9.47 -38.61
N SER A 690 -2.75 8.39 -39.23
CA SER A 690 -3.64 7.25 -39.48
C SER A 690 -2.89 5.93 -39.49
N ASP A 691 -3.62 4.84 -39.23
CA ASP A 691 -3.10 3.48 -39.31
C ASP A 691 -4.03 2.56 -40.14
N THR A 692 -3.52 1.38 -40.51
CA THR A 692 -4.29 0.34 -41.23
C THR A 692 -4.86 -0.74 -40.31
N GLY A 693 -5.02 -0.45 -39.01
CA GLY A 693 -5.52 -1.39 -38.01
C GLY A 693 -7.03 -1.63 -38.03
N VAL A 694 -7.59 -2.08 -36.90
CA VAL A 694 -9.04 -2.37 -36.79
C VAL A 694 -9.92 -1.12 -36.87
N GLY A 695 -9.34 0.07 -36.69
CA GLY A 695 -10.09 1.32 -36.60
C GLY A 695 -10.78 1.54 -35.26
N LEU A 696 -11.69 2.50 -35.25
CA LEU A 696 -12.43 2.86 -34.04
C LEU A 696 -13.53 1.83 -33.75
N ASP A 697 -13.65 1.41 -32.50
CA ASP A 697 -14.69 0.46 -32.08
C ASP A 697 -16.09 0.99 -32.45
N PRO A 698 -17.01 0.15 -32.96
CA PRO A 698 -18.35 0.52 -33.36
C PRO A 698 -19.14 1.31 -32.30
N ILE A 699 -18.86 1.10 -31.01
CA ILE A 699 -19.49 1.84 -29.90
C ILE A 699 -19.20 3.35 -30.01
N TYR A 700 -18.00 3.72 -30.46
CA TYR A 700 -17.56 5.11 -30.58
C TYR A 700 -17.85 5.72 -31.96
N LYS A 701 -18.22 4.94 -32.98
CA LYS A 701 -18.49 5.44 -34.34
C LYS A 701 -19.65 6.47 -34.39
N LYS A 702 -20.62 6.37 -33.46
CA LYS A 702 -21.71 7.35 -33.37
C LYS A 702 -21.31 8.68 -32.73
N ASN A 703 -20.35 8.65 -31.83
CA ASN A 703 -19.77 9.81 -31.14
C ASN A 703 -18.28 9.56 -30.92
N PRO A 704 -17.40 9.81 -31.92
CA PRO A 704 -15.97 9.53 -31.83
C PRO A 704 -15.26 10.33 -30.73
N GLU A 705 -15.76 11.51 -30.39
CA GLU A 705 -15.15 12.38 -29.35
C GLU A 705 -15.18 11.74 -27.97
N LYS A 706 -16.13 10.83 -27.72
CA LYS A 706 -16.24 10.13 -26.43
C LYS A 706 -14.97 9.35 -26.07
N ILE A 707 -14.20 8.85 -27.04
CA ILE A 707 -12.95 8.14 -26.78
C ILE A 707 -11.85 9.06 -26.21
N LEU A 708 -12.04 10.38 -26.28
CA LEU A 708 -11.14 11.38 -25.70
C LEU A 708 -11.43 11.65 -24.21
N GLU A 709 -12.50 11.09 -23.67
CA GLU A 709 -12.86 11.24 -22.24
C GLU A 709 -11.97 10.32 -21.37
N VAL A 710 -11.82 10.72 -20.11
CA VAL A 710 -11.01 9.96 -19.15
C VAL A 710 -11.63 8.58 -18.86
N PHE A 711 -10.79 7.55 -18.80
CA PHE A 711 -11.16 6.14 -18.56
C PHE A 711 -12.00 5.47 -19.66
N GLU A 712 -12.16 6.12 -20.82
CA GLU A 712 -12.76 5.48 -21.99
C GLU A 712 -11.74 4.62 -22.72
N THR A 713 -12.05 3.33 -22.92
CA THR A 713 -11.20 2.36 -23.59
C THR A 713 -12.02 1.22 -24.21
N ASP A 714 -11.57 0.76 -25.37
CA ASP A 714 -12.08 -0.43 -26.06
C ASP A 714 -11.32 -1.72 -25.71
N LYS A 715 -10.23 -1.60 -24.93
CA LYS A 715 -9.38 -2.75 -24.57
C LYS A 715 -10.07 -3.59 -23.50
N ARG A 716 -10.46 -4.83 -23.87
CA ARG A 716 -11.10 -5.80 -22.99
C ARG A 716 -10.31 -7.10 -22.95
N ASN A 717 -10.33 -7.80 -21.81
CA ASN A 717 -9.80 -9.15 -21.69
C ASN A 717 -10.80 -10.20 -22.26
N SER A 718 -10.40 -11.47 -22.26
CA SER A 718 -11.26 -12.59 -22.66
C SER A 718 -12.57 -12.70 -21.86
N ASN A 719 -12.63 -12.11 -20.67
CA ASN A 719 -13.79 -12.10 -19.79
C ASN A 719 -14.68 -10.85 -19.98
N GLY A 720 -14.33 -9.95 -20.94
CA GLY A 720 -15.08 -8.72 -21.22
C GLY A 720 -14.78 -7.55 -20.30
N GLU A 721 -13.84 -7.65 -19.35
CA GLU A 721 -13.46 -6.57 -18.46
C GLU A 721 -12.53 -5.56 -19.15
N LYS A 722 -12.68 -4.27 -18.84
CA LYS A 722 -11.82 -3.20 -19.36
C LYS A 722 -10.39 -3.36 -18.79
N ILE A 723 -9.40 -3.62 -19.64
CA ILE A 723 -7.98 -3.75 -19.26
C ILE A 723 -7.12 -2.55 -19.66
N GLY A 724 -7.64 -1.65 -20.50
CA GLY A 724 -6.98 -0.39 -20.86
C GLY A 724 -7.20 0.68 -19.79
N THR A 725 -6.20 1.53 -19.56
CA THR A 725 -6.31 2.66 -18.61
C THR A 725 -7.30 3.73 -19.08
N GLY A 726 -7.61 3.80 -20.39
CA GLY A 726 -8.46 4.85 -20.98
C GLY A 726 -7.86 6.26 -20.87
N MET A 727 -6.58 6.39 -20.52
CA MET A 727 -5.94 7.69 -20.31
C MET A 727 -5.15 8.20 -21.51
N GLY A 728 -4.73 7.33 -22.45
CA GLY A 728 -3.83 7.70 -23.52
C GLY A 728 -4.37 8.80 -24.45
N LEU A 729 -5.58 8.62 -25.00
CA LEU A 729 -6.20 9.63 -25.88
C LEU A 729 -6.71 10.85 -25.12
N TRP A 730 -7.12 10.68 -23.86
CA TRP A 730 -7.42 11.80 -22.98
C TRP A 730 -6.19 12.70 -22.74
N ILE A 731 -4.99 12.12 -22.53
CA ILE A 731 -3.74 12.88 -22.43
C ILE A 731 -3.44 13.62 -23.73
N VAL A 732 -3.62 12.95 -24.88
CA VAL A 732 -3.46 13.59 -26.20
C VAL A 732 -4.39 14.79 -26.33
N ASN A 733 -5.67 14.62 -26.01
CA ASN A 733 -6.68 15.69 -26.11
C ASN A 733 -6.33 16.88 -25.21
N ASN A 734 -6.00 16.63 -23.95
CA ASN A 734 -5.64 17.70 -23.02
C ASN A 734 -4.36 18.43 -23.44
N THR A 735 -3.37 17.68 -23.92
CA THR A 735 -2.11 18.27 -24.43
C THR A 735 -2.41 19.17 -25.64
N VAL A 736 -3.29 18.74 -26.54
CA VAL A 736 -3.70 19.55 -27.71
C VAL A 736 -4.45 20.80 -27.26
N GLN A 737 -5.36 20.69 -26.29
CA GLN A 737 -6.10 21.83 -25.73
C GLN A 737 -5.16 22.86 -25.05
N ASP A 738 -4.08 22.44 -24.39
CA ASP A 738 -3.08 23.33 -23.78
C ASP A 738 -2.34 24.21 -24.80
N TYR A 739 -2.43 23.85 -26.07
CA TYR A 739 -1.93 24.63 -27.20
C TYR A 739 -3.07 25.32 -28.00
N ASP A 740 -4.22 25.57 -27.37
CA ASP A 740 -5.41 26.13 -27.99
C ASP A 740 -5.82 25.37 -29.28
N GLY A 741 -5.48 24.09 -29.31
CA GLY A 741 -5.69 23.20 -30.45
C GLY A 741 -7.02 22.46 -30.37
N LYS A 742 -7.28 21.66 -31.40
CA LYS A 742 -8.44 20.77 -31.46
C LYS A 742 -8.10 19.46 -32.14
N ILE A 743 -8.87 18.44 -31.84
CA ILE A 743 -8.79 17.12 -32.47
C ILE A 743 -10.03 16.90 -33.32
N ASP A 744 -9.86 16.34 -34.52
CA ASP A 744 -10.93 15.91 -35.39
C ASP A 744 -10.84 14.40 -35.64
N LEU A 745 -11.88 13.67 -35.26
CA LEU A 745 -12.04 12.22 -35.43
C LEU A 745 -13.16 11.86 -36.42
N SER A 746 -13.73 12.85 -37.12
CA SER A 746 -14.92 12.70 -37.97
C SER A 746 -14.72 11.68 -39.10
N ARG A 747 -13.51 11.51 -39.59
CA ARG A 747 -13.17 10.55 -40.65
C ARG A 747 -13.47 9.10 -40.26
N ASN A 748 -13.31 8.75 -38.97
CA ASN A 748 -13.60 7.41 -38.46
C ASN A 748 -15.07 7.00 -38.54
N ILE A 749 -15.99 7.94 -38.76
CA ILE A 749 -17.44 7.64 -38.91
C ILE A 749 -17.70 6.91 -40.22
N LYS A 750 -16.96 7.27 -41.28
CA LYS A 750 -17.18 6.78 -42.66
C LYS A 750 -16.29 5.59 -43.02
N GLU A 751 -15.15 5.49 -42.36
CA GLU A 751 -14.16 4.44 -42.68
C GLU A 751 -14.44 3.17 -41.89
N GLU A 752 -14.42 2.03 -42.55
CA GLU A 752 -14.66 0.72 -41.92
C GLU A 752 -13.40 0.19 -41.22
N ARG A 753 -12.21 0.51 -41.74
CA ARG A 753 -10.90 0.09 -41.21
C ARG A 753 -9.96 1.27 -41.12
N GLY A 754 -8.97 1.13 -40.23
CA GLY A 754 -7.97 2.17 -39.97
C GLY A 754 -8.46 3.21 -39.00
N TYR A 755 -7.55 3.69 -38.18
CA TYR A 755 -7.80 4.80 -37.25
C TYR A 755 -7.28 6.10 -37.84
N TYR A 756 -8.07 7.17 -37.72
CA TYR A 756 -7.76 8.48 -38.28
C TYR A 756 -7.92 9.56 -37.22
N ILE A 757 -6.88 10.37 -37.04
CA ILE A 757 -6.92 11.54 -36.15
C ILE A 757 -6.22 12.71 -36.83
N THR A 758 -6.91 13.85 -36.84
CA THR A 758 -6.33 15.12 -37.26
C THR A 758 -6.19 16.03 -36.05
N ILE A 759 -4.99 16.50 -35.80
CA ILE A 759 -4.66 17.39 -34.68
C ILE A 759 -4.30 18.75 -35.22
N PHE A 760 -4.93 19.79 -34.67
CA PHE A 760 -4.61 21.18 -34.97
C PHE A 760 -3.99 21.80 -33.74
N LEU A 761 -2.76 22.34 -33.83
CA LEU A 761 -2.07 23.06 -32.77
C LEU A 761 -1.93 24.53 -33.19
N LYS A 762 -2.31 25.44 -32.29
CA LYS A 762 -2.23 26.86 -32.61
C LYS A 762 -0.80 27.38 -32.46
N ARG A 763 -0.33 28.09 -33.48
CA ARG A 763 0.99 28.70 -33.48
C ARG A 763 0.93 29.99 -32.66
N ARG A 764 1.43 29.98 -31.41
CA ARG A 764 1.52 31.19 -30.59
C ARG A 764 2.66 32.06 -31.12
N GLU A 765 2.35 33.14 -31.84
CA GLU A 765 3.31 34.23 -32.11
C GLU A 765 3.51 35.07 -30.84
N LYS A 766 4.75 35.54 -30.63
CA LYS A 766 5.05 36.53 -29.59
C LYS A 766 4.10 37.73 -29.72
N SER A 767 3.26 37.99 -28.72
CA SER A 767 2.86 39.37 -28.47
C SER A 767 4.10 40.09 -27.92
N GLU A 768 4.79 40.84 -28.77
CA GLU A 768 5.74 41.83 -28.33
C GLU A 768 4.97 42.91 -27.55
N LYS A 769 5.01 42.84 -26.24
CA LYS A 769 4.97 43.97 -25.33
C LYS A 769 6.03 43.75 -24.26
N CYS A 770 7.28 43.99 -24.64
CA CYS A 770 8.26 44.52 -23.67
C CYS A 770 7.80 45.93 -23.34
N ILE A 771 7.37 46.17 -22.15
CA ILE A 771 7.38 47.47 -21.52
C ILE A 771 8.77 47.56 -20.89
N GLU A 772 9.53 48.62 -21.28
CA GLU A 772 10.81 49.08 -20.73
C GLU A 772 10.75 49.23 -19.19
#